data_fbb75ee70e3890f878b084544d684b81
#
_entry.id   fbb75ee70e3890f878b084544d684b81
#
_cell.length_a   1.000
_cell.length_b   1.000
_cell.length_c   1.000
_cell.angle_alpha   90.00
_cell.angle_beta   90.00
_cell.angle_gamma   90.00
#
_symmetry.space_group_name_H-M   'P 1'
#
loop_
_entity.id
_entity.type
_entity.pdbx_description
1 polymer ?
#
loop_
_entity_poly.entity_id
_entity_poly.type
_entity_poly.pdbx_seq_one_letter_code
_entity_poly.pdbx_strand_id
1 'polypeptide(L)'
;MENYLWIGFIGAVIALLFALIQRNKVMSYSEGNATMQKIAQSIREGANAYLKHQYTTVAKVFVVVFVILVIIAFASDGGMLSKFTPFAFLTGGIWSMLAGLIGMKIATSSNARTAQAASESLNRGLRVAFSSGSVMGFTVVGLGLLDISIWFTILHFGAGISDPVSLGNIMVMNGMGASFMALFVRVGGGIYTKAADVGADLVGKVEAGIPEDDPRNPATIADNVGDNVGDVAGMGADLYESYVGSILATFALGACAGYGWSGMLLPVALAVCGIICSIIGSFLVKTKEDATQKSLLTSLRTGTYTAAVLSAIVAIPLTYFVIGPENGSWGVFIAILCGLIGGCAIGYFTEYFTSDNYKPTKKLAAASETGAATIIIGGVSLGLMSTIASILIVAAAILISYFAAGGSTVITDASGAFSADFNRGLYGIGIAAVGMLSTLGITLATDAYGPVADNAGGIAEMSGLPEEVRDRTDALDSLGNTTAATGKGFAIGSASLTALALLVSYVNIVQTRTTETLNFTLTSPTVLVGLFIGAMLTFVFSAMTMDGVQKAAQSIVVEVRRQFREIAGIMEGKADPDYAKCVALCTKGALHEMVAPALLAIIVPILTGLILGPTGVVGLLGGVSVTGFAMAVFMSNAGGAWDNAKKFIERGNHGGKGSEQHKAAVVGDTVGDPFKDTSGPSLNILIKLCSTVSIVFSGLILAFNLMQLL
;
A
#
# COMPACT_ATOMS: atom_id res chain seq x y z
N MET A 1 -7.72 -31.67 -6.37
CA MET A 1 -7.12 -30.35 -6.09
C MET A 1 -8.11 -29.39 -5.42
N GLU A 2 -9.39 -29.36 -5.84
CA GLU A 2 -10.41 -28.47 -5.22
C GLU A 2 -10.52 -28.59 -3.70
N ASN A 3 -10.51 -29.81 -3.16
CA ASN A 3 -10.60 -30.06 -1.72
C ASN A 3 -9.40 -29.53 -0.92
N TYR A 4 -8.26 -29.27 -1.56
CA TYR A 4 -7.08 -28.73 -0.87
C TYR A 4 -7.12 -27.20 -0.70
N LEU A 5 -8.07 -26.50 -1.35
CA LEU A 5 -8.23 -25.05 -1.16
C LEU A 5 -8.60 -24.66 0.30
N TRP A 6 -9.09 -25.62 1.11
CA TRP A 6 -9.24 -25.47 2.54
C TRP A 6 -7.95 -25.12 3.30
N ILE A 7 -6.78 -25.32 2.69
CA ILE A 7 -5.49 -24.92 3.27
C ILE A 7 -5.45 -23.40 3.55
N GLY A 8 -6.22 -22.59 2.80
CA GLY A 8 -6.35 -21.16 3.02
C GLY A 8 -6.90 -20.83 4.41
N PHE A 9 -7.89 -21.57 4.92
CA PHE A 9 -8.37 -21.39 6.30
C PHE A 9 -7.30 -21.71 7.33
N ILE A 10 -6.51 -22.77 7.09
CA ILE A 10 -5.41 -23.16 7.99
C ILE A 10 -4.37 -22.05 8.04
N GLY A 11 -3.98 -21.50 6.88
CA GLY A 11 -3.05 -20.38 6.80
C GLY A 11 -3.58 -19.12 7.48
N ALA A 12 -4.86 -18.80 7.29
CA ALA A 12 -5.52 -17.68 7.94
C ALA A 12 -5.50 -17.82 9.47
N VAL A 13 -5.84 -19.00 10.00
CA VAL A 13 -5.82 -19.27 11.45
C VAL A 13 -4.40 -19.15 12.01
N ILE A 14 -3.40 -19.70 11.33
CA ILE A 14 -1.98 -19.62 11.76
C ILE A 14 -1.55 -18.15 11.84
N ALA A 15 -1.84 -17.34 10.79
CA ALA A 15 -1.48 -15.93 10.75
C ALA A 15 -2.15 -15.13 11.88
N LEU A 16 -3.47 -15.30 12.06
CA LEU A 16 -4.24 -14.57 13.06
C LEU A 16 -3.86 -14.99 14.50
N LEU A 17 -3.56 -16.26 14.73
CA LEU A 17 -3.05 -16.72 16.04
C LEU A 17 -1.66 -16.10 16.32
N PHE A 18 -0.78 -16.06 15.34
CA PHE A 18 0.52 -15.41 15.52
C PHE A 18 0.37 -13.91 15.79
N ALA A 19 -0.51 -13.22 15.06
CA ALA A 19 -0.84 -11.81 15.31
C ALA A 19 -1.36 -11.61 16.76
N LEU A 20 -2.23 -12.49 17.24
CA LEU A 20 -2.74 -12.44 18.63
C LEU A 20 -1.63 -12.65 19.67
N ILE A 21 -0.70 -13.57 19.43
CA ILE A 21 0.45 -13.79 20.30
C ILE A 21 1.32 -12.53 20.36
N GLN A 22 1.63 -11.92 19.21
CA GLN A 22 2.42 -10.68 19.15
C GLN A 22 1.70 -9.52 19.84
N ARG A 23 0.38 -9.37 19.63
CA ARG A 23 -0.44 -8.38 20.35
C ARG A 23 -0.33 -8.53 21.87
N ASN A 24 -0.52 -9.74 22.38
CA ASN A 24 -0.44 -10.00 23.82
C ASN A 24 0.95 -9.69 24.39
N LYS A 25 2.00 -9.98 23.61
CA LYS A 25 3.38 -9.61 23.93
C LYS A 25 3.55 -8.10 24.03
N VAL A 26 3.08 -7.33 23.04
CA VAL A 26 3.14 -5.85 23.06
C VAL A 26 2.38 -5.29 24.27
N MET A 27 1.17 -5.79 24.51
CA MET A 27 0.33 -5.30 25.61
C MET A 27 0.89 -5.63 27.01
N SER A 28 1.88 -6.50 27.12
CA SER A 28 2.56 -6.80 28.39
C SER A 28 3.62 -5.75 28.78
N TYR A 29 4.05 -4.89 27.85
CA TYR A 29 4.98 -3.80 28.13
C TYR A 29 4.27 -2.60 28.77
N SER A 30 5.00 -1.87 29.63
CA SER A 30 4.50 -0.66 30.30
C SER A 30 4.33 0.50 29.29
N GLU A 31 3.32 1.33 29.50
CA GLU A 31 3.15 2.62 28.79
C GLU A 31 4.00 3.76 29.36
N GLY A 32 4.82 3.49 30.37
CA GLY A 32 5.67 4.50 30.99
C GLY A 32 4.96 5.34 32.06
N ASN A 33 5.41 6.59 32.22
CA ASN A 33 4.92 7.51 33.25
C ASN A 33 3.53 8.09 32.91
N ALA A 34 2.95 8.85 33.87
CA ALA A 34 1.60 9.41 33.73
C ALA A 34 1.48 10.40 32.55
N THR A 35 2.54 11.16 32.25
CA THR A 35 2.56 12.10 31.11
C THR A 35 2.53 11.34 29.79
N MET A 36 3.35 10.32 29.63
CA MET A 36 3.35 9.46 28.44
C MET A 36 1.98 8.82 28.22
N GLN A 37 1.35 8.34 29.29
CA GLN A 37 0.00 7.74 29.22
C GLN A 37 -1.05 8.75 28.79
N LYS A 38 -1.00 10.01 29.29
CA LYS A 38 -1.92 11.09 28.92
C LYS A 38 -1.78 11.42 27.44
N ILE A 39 -0.56 11.58 26.93
CA ILE A 39 -0.28 11.88 25.52
C ILE A 39 -0.76 10.72 24.64
N ALA A 40 -0.37 9.50 24.95
CA ALA A 40 -0.83 8.30 24.22
C ALA A 40 -2.35 8.16 24.20
N GLN A 41 -3.03 8.57 25.28
CA GLN A 41 -4.49 8.57 25.33
C GLN A 41 -5.07 9.61 24.40
N SER A 42 -4.51 10.84 24.32
CA SER A 42 -4.93 11.88 23.37
C SER A 42 -4.77 11.42 21.94
N ILE A 43 -3.65 10.76 21.59
CA ILE A 43 -3.42 10.18 20.27
C ILE A 43 -4.47 9.10 19.95
N ARG A 44 -4.75 8.18 20.88
CA ARG A 44 -5.79 7.14 20.71
C ARG A 44 -7.18 7.72 20.50
N GLU A 45 -7.54 8.74 21.25
CA GLU A 45 -8.84 9.42 21.12
C GLU A 45 -8.97 10.12 19.76
N GLY A 46 -7.94 10.84 19.34
CA GLY A 46 -7.87 11.47 18.01
C GLY A 46 -8.00 10.47 16.88
N ALA A 47 -7.21 9.40 16.91
CA ALA A 47 -7.24 8.34 15.90
C ALA A 47 -8.61 7.64 15.84
N ASN A 48 -9.21 7.32 16.98
CA ASN A 48 -10.54 6.71 17.03
C ASN A 48 -11.63 7.68 16.51
N ALA A 49 -11.55 8.97 16.84
CA ALA A 49 -12.48 9.98 16.34
C ALA A 49 -12.39 10.09 14.80
N TYR A 50 -11.19 10.18 14.27
CA TYR A 50 -10.96 10.22 12.82
C TYR A 50 -11.56 8.98 12.13
N LEU A 51 -11.18 7.75 12.56
CA LEU A 51 -11.69 6.54 11.94
C LEU A 51 -13.20 6.41 12.01
N LYS A 52 -13.82 6.78 13.12
CA LYS A 52 -15.28 6.78 13.25
C LYS A 52 -15.93 7.67 12.18
N HIS A 53 -15.40 8.88 11.97
CA HIS A 53 -15.91 9.80 10.96
C HIS A 53 -15.63 9.30 9.54
N GLN A 54 -14.41 8.82 9.29
CA GLN A 54 -14.02 8.27 7.98
C GLN A 54 -14.90 7.08 7.60
N TYR A 55 -15.00 6.08 8.46
CA TYR A 55 -15.78 4.88 8.17
C TYR A 55 -17.28 5.17 8.02
N THR A 56 -17.81 6.12 8.77
CA THR A 56 -19.20 6.57 8.60
C THR A 56 -19.41 7.23 7.23
N THR A 57 -18.46 8.03 6.77
CA THR A 57 -18.50 8.69 5.46
C THR A 57 -18.38 7.67 4.34
N VAL A 58 -17.42 6.78 4.43
CA VAL A 58 -17.17 5.72 3.43
C VAL A 58 -18.35 4.74 3.37
N ALA A 59 -18.94 4.37 4.52
CA ALA A 59 -20.10 3.48 4.55
C ALA A 59 -21.31 4.03 3.75
N LYS A 60 -21.53 5.34 3.76
CA LYS A 60 -22.59 5.97 2.92
C LYS A 60 -22.33 5.73 1.43
N VAL A 61 -21.07 5.90 0.99
CA VAL A 61 -20.69 5.67 -0.40
C VAL A 61 -20.80 4.17 -0.74
N PHE A 62 -20.36 3.29 0.16
CA PHE A 62 -20.50 1.84 0.01
C PHE A 62 -21.95 1.41 -0.17
N VAL A 63 -22.89 1.97 0.62
CA VAL A 63 -24.32 1.66 0.49
C VAL A 63 -24.84 2.08 -0.88
N VAL A 64 -24.46 3.26 -1.38
CA VAL A 64 -24.89 3.74 -2.71
C VAL A 64 -24.37 2.80 -3.80
N VAL A 65 -23.07 2.48 -3.78
CA VAL A 65 -22.47 1.56 -4.78
C VAL A 65 -23.08 0.17 -4.66
N PHE A 66 -23.25 -0.36 -3.45
CA PHE A 66 -23.90 -1.65 -3.22
C PHE A 66 -25.31 -1.71 -3.84
N VAL A 67 -26.15 -0.68 -3.62
CA VAL A 67 -27.50 -0.61 -4.20
C VAL A 67 -27.45 -0.61 -5.74
N ILE A 68 -26.52 0.16 -6.33
CA ILE A 68 -26.30 0.17 -7.79
C ILE A 68 -25.94 -1.23 -8.29
N LEU A 69 -24.99 -1.90 -7.63
CA LEU A 69 -24.57 -3.25 -8.00
C LEU A 69 -25.69 -4.28 -7.84
N VAL A 70 -26.51 -4.17 -6.79
CA VAL A 70 -27.69 -5.03 -6.59
C VAL A 70 -28.69 -4.82 -7.73
N ILE A 71 -28.99 -3.58 -8.10
CA ILE A 71 -29.90 -3.28 -9.21
C ILE A 71 -29.38 -3.91 -10.51
N ILE A 72 -28.11 -3.71 -10.86
CA ILE A 72 -27.51 -4.27 -12.07
C ILE A 72 -27.56 -5.81 -12.05
N ALA A 73 -27.16 -6.44 -10.94
CA ALA A 73 -27.08 -7.88 -10.82
C ALA A 73 -28.45 -8.58 -10.92
N PHE A 74 -29.47 -8.04 -10.24
CA PHE A 74 -30.79 -8.65 -10.19
C PHE A 74 -31.68 -8.22 -11.35
N ALA A 75 -31.58 -7.01 -11.88
CA ALA A 75 -32.31 -6.58 -13.08
C ALA A 75 -31.85 -7.32 -14.34
N SER A 76 -30.58 -7.72 -14.42
CA SER A 76 -30.04 -8.50 -15.54
C SER A 76 -30.12 -10.01 -15.33
N ASP A 77 -30.73 -10.46 -14.26
CA ASP A 77 -30.78 -11.88 -13.84
C ASP A 77 -29.39 -12.57 -13.78
N GLY A 78 -28.36 -11.80 -13.45
CA GLY A 78 -26.98 -12.28 -13.40
C GLY A 78 -26.23 -12.22 -14.74
N GLY A 79 -26.86 -11.81 -15.83
CA GLY A 79 -26.22 -11.76 -17.15
C GLY A 79 -25.14 -10.70 -17.29
N MET A 80 -25.36 -9.51 -16.74
CA MET A 80 -24.36 -8.43 -16.74
C MET A 80 -23.40 -8.53 -15.56
N LEU A 81 -23.90 -8.90 -14.39
CA LEU A 81 -23.14 -8.98 -13.14
C LEU A 81 -23.62 -10.16 -12.31
N SER A 82 -22.69 -10.95 -11.75
CA SER A 82 -23.05 -12.04 -10.85
C SER A 82 -23.83 -11.53 -9.63
N LYS A 83 -24.88 -12.26 -9.23
CA LYS A 83 -25.69 -11.93 -8.04
C LYS A 83 -24.90 -11.96 -6.73
N PHE A 84 -23.73 -12.58 -6.71
CA PHE A 84 -22.83 -12.64 -5.56
C PHE A 84 -21.93 -11.39 -5.45
N THR A 85 -21.63 -10.72 -6.56
CA THR A 85 -20.68 -9.59 -6.59
C THR A 85 -21.07 -8.43 -5.67
N PRO A 86 -22.34 -7.99 -5.54
CA PRO A 86 -22.65 -6.91 -4.59
C PRO A 86 -22.29 -7.27 -3.14
N PHE A 87 -22.54 -8.50 -2.72
CA PHE A 87 -22.24 -8.95 -1.36
C PHE A 87 -20.72 -9.10 -1.14
N ALA A 88 -20.01 -9.59 -2.15
CA ALA A 88 -18.55 -9.70 -2.11
C ALA A 88 -17.88 -8.31 -2.07
N PHE A 89 -18.40 -7.33 -2.82
CA PHE A 89 -17.99 -5.94 -2.71
C PHE A 89 -18.10 -5.43 -1.26
N LEU A 90 -19.23 -5.67 -0.61
CA LEU A 90 -19.47 -5.23 0.76
C LEU A 90 -18.50 -5.92 1.75
N THR A 91 -18.35 -7.24 1.66
CA THR A 91 -17.47 -8.00 2.56
C THR A 91 -15.99 -7.66 2.34
N GLY A 92 -15.53 -7.55 1.10
CA GLY A 92 -14.15 -7.14 0.79
C GLY A 92 -13.79 -5.78 1.40
N GLY A 93 -14.72 -4.82 1.34
CA GLY A 93 -14.57 -3.54 2.03
C GLY A 93 -14.51 -3.68 3.55
N ILE A 94 -15.34 -4.53 4.16
CA ILE A 94 -15.35 -4.78 5.60
C ILE A 94 -14.02 -5.41 6.06
N TRP A 95 -13.49 -6.40 5.34
CA TRP A 95 -12.22 -7.03 5.69
C TRP A 95 -11.04 -6.06 5.57
N SER A 96 -10.99 -5.26 4.51
CA SER A 96 -9.97 -4.21 4.32
C SER A 96 -10.04 -3.16 5.44
N MET A 97 -11.25 -2.71 5.80
CA MET A 97 -11.50 -1.80 6.92
C MET A 97 -11.02 -2.40 8.25
N LEU A 98 -11.31 -3.68 8.49
CA LEU A 98 -10.92 -4.38 9.72
C LEU A 98 -9.41 -4.52 9.84
N ALA A 99 -8.72 -4.80 8.73
CA ALA A 99 -7.26 -4.85 8.68
C ALA A 99 -6.63 -3.51 9.10
N GLY A 100 -7.08 -2.39 8.52
CA GLY A 100 -6.64 -1.06 8.88
C GLY A 100 -6.95 -0.69 10.33
N LEU A 101 -8.16 -1.02 10.82
CA LEU A 101 -8.59 -0.76 12.20
C LEU A 101 -7.73 -1.50 13.24
N ILE A 102 -7.44 -2.78 13.01
CA ILE A 102 -6.59 -3.58 13.93
C ILE A 102 -5.16 -3.04 13.91
N GLY A 103 -4.62 -2.70 12.73
CA GLY A 103 -3.30 -2.11 12.58
C GLY A 103 -3.18 -0.79 13.36
N MET A 104 -4.11 0.14 13.17
CA MET A 104 -4.11 1.42 13.87
C MET A 104 -4.23 1.23 15.41
N LYS A 105 -5.12 0.33 15.87
CA LYS A 105 -5.29 0.08 17.30
C LYS A 105 -4.05 -0.47 17.97
N ILE A 106 -3.33 -1.37 17.31
CA ILE A 106 -2.08 -1.89 17.89
C ILE A 106 -0.97 -0.82 17.83
N ALA A 107 -0.86 -0.04 16.76
CA ALA A 107 0.12 1.02 16.63
C ALA A 107 -0.06 2.07 17.74
N THR A 108 -1.25 2.66 17.88
CA THR A 108 -1.55 3.65 18.93
C THR A 108 -1.38 3.10 20.36
N SER A 109 -1.55 1.79 20.55
CA SER A 109 -1.27 1.14 21.82
C SER A 109 0.22 0.89 22.05
N SER A 110 1.02 0.86 20.98
CA SER A 110 2.45 0.55 21.01
C SER A 110 3.34 1.78 21.16
N ASN A 111 2.88 2.97 20.77
CA ASN A 111 3.70 4.18 20.70
C ASN A 111 4.38 4.49 22.05
N ALA A 112 3.62 4.66 23.14
CA ALA A 112 4.18 4.91 24.46
C ALA A 112 4.99 3.71 25.00
N ARG A 113 4.56 2.48 24.69
CA ARG A 113 5.32 1.28 25.09
C ARG A 113 6.66 1.18 24.42
N THR A 114 6.75 1.65 23.16
CA THR A 114 8.01 1.73 22.40
C THR A 114 8.92 2.79 22.99
N ALA A 115 8.40 3.98 23.32
CA ALA A 115 9.15 5.04 23.99
C ALA A 115 9.69 4.58 25.36
N GLN A 116 8.85 3.90 26.16
CA GLN A 116 9.26 3.34 27.44
C GLN A 116 10.31 2.24 27.28
N ALA A 117 10.17 1.36 26.29
CA ALA A 117 11.16 0.32 26.02
C ALA A 117 12.49 0.90 25.49
N ALA A 118 12.44 1.98 24.72
CA ALA A 118 13.63 2.71 24.23
C ALA A 118 14.39 3.40 25.37
N SER A 119 13.70 3.78 26.45
CA SER A 119 14.37 4.31 27.65
C SER A 119 15.31 3.28 28.30
N GLU A 120 15.04 1.99 28.13
CA GLU A 120 15.87 0.92 28.66
C GLU A 120 16.99 0.55 27.66
N SER A 121 16.66 0.28 26.39
CA SER A 121 17.63 0.05 25.33
C SER A 121 17.04 0.20 23.94
N LEU A 122 17.90 0.51 22.94
CA LEU A 122 17.53 0.61 21.53
C LEU A 122 16.91 -0.71 21.01
N ASN A 123 17.47 -1.86 21.39
CA ASN A 123 16.96 -3.16 20.99
C ASN A 123 15.56 -3.47 21.58
N ARG A 124 15.28 -3.05 22.82
CA ARG A 124 13.94 -3.22 23.41
C ARG A 124 12.91 -2.36 22.70
N GLY A 125 13.22 -1.11 22.37
CA GLY A 125 12.38 -0.25 21.54
C GLY A 125 12.04 -0.92 20.20
N LEU A 126 13.06 -1.42 19.47
CA LEU A 126 12.83 -2.14 18.22
C LEU A 126 11.92 -3.36 18.38
N ARG A 127 12.11 -4.16 19.43
CA ARG A 127 11.30 -5.37 19.66
C ARG A 127 9.82 -5.04 19.87
N VAL A 128 9.51 -3.95 20.56
CA VAL A 128 8.10 -3.54 20.78
C VAL A 128 7.50 -3.04 19.48
N ALA A 129 8.17 -2.12 18.79
CA ALA A 129 7.72 -1.56 17.53
C ALA A 129 7.57 -2.62 16.42
N PHE A 130 8.56 -3.53 16.27
CA PHE A 130 8.49 -4.63 15.31
C PHE A 130 7.39 -5.66 15.67
N SER A 131 7.16 -5.94 16.96
CA SER A 131 6.04 -6.81 17.37
C SER A 131 4.70 -6.16 17.04
N SER A 132 4.56 -4.82 17.17
CA SER A 132 3.40 -4.06 16.73
C SER A 132 3.19 -4.18 15.21
N GLY A 133 4.22 -3.94 14.42
CA GLY A 133 4.20 -4.13 12.97
C GLY A 133 3.85 -5.56 12.57
N SER A 134 4.33 -6.56 13.33
CA SER A 134 4.00 -7.98 13.09
C SER A 134 2.50 -8.26 13.29
N VAL A 135 1.85 -7.64 14.28
CA VAL A 135 0.38 -7.76 14.43
C VAL A 135 -0.31 -7.28 13.15
N MET A 136 0.12 -6.15 12.63
CA MET A 136 -0.42 -5.59 11.39
C MET A 136 -0.21 -6.53 10.21
N GLY A 137 1.04 -6.92 9.94
CA GLY A 137 1.40 -7.76 8.80
C GLY A 137 0.67 -9.09 8.76
N PHE A 138 0.64 -9.80 9.89
CA PHE A 138 -0.03 -11.10 9.95
C PHE A 138 -1.56 -11.00 10.02
N THR A 139 -2.12 -9.89 10.49
CA THR A 139 -3.56 -9.63 10.40
C THR A 139 -3.97 -9.44 8.93
N VAL A 140 -3.24 -8.67 8.16
CA VAL A 140 -3.53 -8.42 6.74
C VAL A 140 -3.55 -9.70 5.94
N VAL A 141 -2.48 -10.51 6.02
CA VAL A 141 -2.42 -11.77 5.25
C VAL A 141 -3.41 -12.82 5.77
N GLY A 142 -3.66 -12.85 7.07
CA GLY A 142 -4.63 -13.76 7.68
C GLY A 142 -6.06 -13.44 7.27
N LEU A 143 -6.49 -12.18 7.33
CA LEU A 143 -7.82 -11.75 6.91
C LEU A 143 -8.00 -11.91 5.40
N GLY A 144 -6.96 -11.66 4.59
CA GLY A 144 -7.00 -11.84 3.14
C GLY A 144 -7.24 -13.30 2.75
N LEU A 145 -6.52 -14.25 3.35
CA LEU A 145 -6.76 -15.68 3.10
C LEU A 145 -8.12 -16.14 3.63
N LEU A 146 -8.57 -15.57 4.75
CA LEU A 146 -9.88 -15.90 5.31
C LEU A 146 -11.01 -15.48 4.37
N ASP A 147 -10.96 -14.26 3.85
CA ASP A 147 -11.92 -13.73 2.87
C ASP A 147 -12.00 -14.60 1.62
N ILE A 148 -10.84 -14.87 0.99
CA ILE A 148 -10.74 -15.73 -0.19
C ILE A 148 -11.34 -17.12 0.09
N SER A 149 -11.01 -17.72 1.23
CA SER A 149 -11.47 -19.07 1.60
C SER A 149 -12.96 -19.11 1.89
N ILE A 150 -13.52 -18.07 2.51
CA ILE A 150 -14.98 -17.96 2.76
C ILE A 150 -15.72 -17.86 1.42
N TRP A 151 -15.29 -16.95 0.52
CA TRP A 151 -15.96 -16.79 -0.77
C TRP A 151 -15.82 -17.99 -1.67
N PHE A 152 -14.66 -18.66 -1.68
CA PHE A 152 -14.50 -19.94 -2.35
C PHE A 152 -15.53 -20.96 -1.85
N THR A 153 -15.67 -21.07 -0.53
CA THR A 153 -16.63 -22.00 0.09
C THR A 153 -18.08 -21.68 -0.29
N ILE A 154 -18.47 -20.41 -0.24
CA ILE A 154 -19.82 -19.96 -0.59
C ILE A 154 -20.12 -20.27 -2.07
N LEU A 155 -19.20 -19.96 -2.98
CA LEU A 155 -19.42 -20.12 -4.40
C LEU A 155 -19.37 -21.60 -4.83
N HIS A 156 -18.36 -22.33 -4.38
CA HIS A 156 -18.18 -23.72 -4.80
C HIS A 156 -19.16 -24.67 -4.13
N PHE A 157 -19.19 -24.68 -2.79
CA PHE A 157 -20.04 -25.62 -2.03
C PHE A 157 -21.46 -25.09 -1.79
N GLY A 158 -21.63 -23.78 -1.59
CA GLY A 158 -22.93 -23.16 -1.33
C GLY A 158 -23.77 -22.96 -2.60
N ALA A 159 -23.17 -22.38 -3.65
CA ALA A 159 -23.83 -22.11 -4.91
C ALA A 159 -23.65 -23.22 -5.96
N GLY A 160 -22.80 -24.22 -5.71
CA GLY A 160 -22.58 -25.35 -6.61
C GLY A 160 -21.81 -25.02 -7.89
N ILE A 161 -21.02 -23.92 -7.89
CA ILE A 161 -20.21 -23.53 -9.04
C ILE A 161 -18.96 -24.42 -9.08
N SER A 162 -18.97 -25.40 -9.99
CA SER A 162 -17.90 -26.39 -10.14
C SER A 162 -16.93 -26.10 -11.29
N ASP A 163 -17.29 -25.18 -12.20
CA ASP A 163 -16.39 -24.78 -13.29
C ASP A 163 -15.33 -23.78 -12.79
N PRO A 164 -14.01 -24.10 -12.88
CA PRO A 164 -12.95 -23.22 -12.40
C PRO A 164 -12.92 -21.86 -13.07
N VAL A 165 -13.25 -21.76 -14.37
CA VAL A 165 -13.22 -20.50 -15.12
C VAL A 165 -14.32 -19.55 -14.62
N SER A 166 -15.54 -20.07 -14.50
CA SER A 166 -16.68 -19.30 -13.97
C SER A 166 -16.43 -18.85 -12.54
N LEU A 167 -15.90 -19.74 -11.71
CA LEU A 167 -15.58 -19.42 -10.31
C LEU A 167 -14.48 -18.38 -10.21
N GLY A 168 -13.39 -18.53 -10.96
CA GLY A 168 -12.29 -17.57 -11.00
C GLY A 168 -12.74 -16.17 -11.43
N ASN A 169 -13.57 -16.07 -12.47
CA ASN A 169 -14.12 -14.82 -12.96
C ASN A 169 -15.01 -14.11 -11.92
N ILE A 170 -15.81 -14.86 -11.16
CA ILE A 170 -16.62 -14.29 -10.07
C ILE A 170 -15.71 -13.84 -8.90
N MET A 171 -14.72 -14.65 -8.54
CA MET A 171 -13.80 -14.35 -7.46
C MET A 171 -13.00 -13.05 -7.70
N VAL A 172 -12.53 -12.81 -8.94
CA VAL A 172 -11.80 -11.56 -9.27
C VAL A 172 -12.67 -10.31 -9.01
N MET A 173 -13.97 -10.39 -9.26
CA MET A 173 -14.89 -9.27 -9.03
C MET A 173 -15.00 -8.90 -7.53
N ASN A 174 -14.71 -9.84 -6.64
CA ASN A 174 -14.75 -9.61 -5.19
C ASN A 174 -13.67 -8.62 -4.72
N GLY A 175 -12.57 -8.49 -5.46
CA GLY A 175 -11.48 -7.55 -5.13
C GLY A 175 -11.89 -6.08 -5.16
N MET A 176 -12.98 -5.70 -5.86
CA MET A 176 -13.37 -4.30 -6.00
C MET A 176 -13.68 -3.62 -4.66
N GLY A 177 -14.31 -4.33 -3.71
CA GLY A 177 -14.66 -3.76 -2.41
C GLY A 177 -13.42 -3.43 -1.57
N ALA A 178 -12.42 -4.30 -1.61
CA ALA A 178 -11.14 -4.08 -0.95
C ALA A 178 -10.39 -2.88 -1.55
N SER A 179 -10.30 -2.80 -2.89
CA SER A 179 -9.68 -1.68 -3.61
C SER A 179 -10.35 -0.34 -3.31
N PHE A 180 -11.68 -0.36 -3.26
CA PHE A 180 -12.49 0.82 -2.97
C PHE A 180 -12.23 1.34 -1.55
N MET A 181 -12.26 0.46 -0.55
CA MET A 181 -11.97 0.81 0.84
C MET A 181 -10.52 1.31 0.99
N ALA A 182 -9.57 0.60 0.39
CA ALA A 182 -8.16 0.96 0.44
C ALA A 182 -7.91 2.38 -0.08
N LEU A 183 -8.55 2.76 -1.21
CA LEU A 183 -8.41 4.10 -1.77
C LEU A 183 -8.88 5.17 -0.80
N PHE A 184 -10.09 5.02 -0.22
CA PHE A 184 -10.62 6.00 0.74
C PHE A 184 -9.75 6.12 1.98
N VAL A 185 -9.30 4.99 2.53
CA VAL A 185 -8.46 4.99 3.74
C VAL A 185 -7.10 5.60 3.46
N ARG A 186 -6.48 5.27 2.31
CA ARG A 186 -5.14 5.77 1.95
C ARG A 186 -5.15 7.23 1.57
N VAL A 187 -6.09 7.68 0.72
CA VAL A 187 -6.20 9.09 0.33
C VAL A 187 -6.60 9.96 1.52
N GLY A 188 -7.63 9.55 2.27
CA GLY A 188 -8.10 10.32 3.43
C GLY A 188 -7.05 10.35 4.54
N GLY A 189 -6.43 9.21 4.87
CA GLY A 189 -5.36 9.13 5.85
C GLY A 189 -4.14 9.96 5.46
N GLY A 190 -3.69 9.85 4.20
CA GLY A 190 -2.56 10.63 3.69
C GLY A 190 -2.81 12.15 3.69
N ILE A 191 -4.01 12.60 3.30
CA ILE A 191 -4.37 14.03 3.38
C ILE A 191 -4.38 14.48 4.84
N TYR A 192 -4.91 13.68 5.75
CA TYR A 192 -4.92 14.00 7.18
C TYR A 192 -3.50 14.16 7.73
N THR A 193 -2.66 13.12 7.57
CA THR A 193 -1.29 13.08 8.07
C THR A 193 -0.50 14.28 7.57
N LYS A 194 -0.49 14.48 6.25
CA LYS A 194 0.36 15.52 5.66
C LYS A 194 -0.20 16.94 5.82
N ALA A 195 -1.49 17.09 6.08
CA ALA A 195 -2.04 18.39 6.51
C ALA A 195 -1.59 18.76 7.93
N ALA A 196 -1.53 17.80 8.84
CA ALA A 196 -1.07 17.99 10.20
C ALA A 196 0.43 18.29 10.24
N ASP A 197 1.24 17.45 9.58
CA ASP A 197 2.69 17.55 9.49
C ASP A 197 3.15 18.88 8.86
N VAL A 198 2.66 19.22 7.65
CA VAL A 198 2.95 20.50 6.99
C VAL A 198 2.53 21.69 7.87
N GLY A 199 1.38 21.59 8.55
CA GLY A 199 0.91 22.62 9.47
C GLY A 199 1.80 22.76 10.70
N ALA A 200 2.26 21.67 11.28
CA ALA A 200 3.18 21.63 12.41
C ALA A 200 4.56 22.19 12.03
N ASP A 201 5.09 21.76 10.90
CA ASP A 201 6.44 22.09 10.44
C ASP A 201 6.58 23.55 10.02
N LEU A 202 5.69 24.04 9.14
CA LEU A 202 5.78 25.41 8.65
C LEU A 202 5.68 26.44 9.77
N VAL A 203 4.73 26.26 10.69
CA VAL A 203 4.53 27.25 11.77
C VAL A 203 5.45 26.97 12.95
N GLY A 204 5.64 25.71 13.35
CA GLY A 204 6.48 25.35 14.49
C GLY A 204 7.97 25.50 14.20
N LYS A 205 8.48 24.75 13.21
CA LYS A 205 9.93 24.71 12.94
C LYS A 205 10.43 25.93 12.18
N VAL A 206 9.70 26.38 11.14
CA VAL A 206 10.20 27.47 10.25
C VAL A 206 9.86 28.85 10.81
N GLU A 207 8.61 29.10 11.25
CA GLU A 207 8.19 30.42 11.72
C GLU A 207 8.54 30.67 13.20
N ALA A 208 8.15 29.74 14.09
CA ALA A 208 8.32 29.90 15.53
C ALA A 208 9.70 29.45 16.06
N GLY A 209 10.42 28.63 15.28
CA GLY A 209 11.74 28.10 15.63
C GLY A 209 11.73 27.14 16.84
N ILE A 210 10.60 26.48 17.11
CA ILE A 210 10.50 25.47 18.17
C ILE A 210 10.89 24.09 17.61
N PRO A 211 11.40 23.18 18.46
CA PRO A 211 11.77 21.82 18.04
C PRO A 211 10.60 21.04 17.43
N GLU A 212 10.93 19.99 16.70
CA GLU A 212 9.96 18.96 16.29
C GLU A 212 9.33 18.30 17.51
N ASP A 213 8.06 17.98 17.43
CA ASP A 213 7.27 17.37 18.52
C ASP A 213 7.19 18.19 19.82
N ASP A 214 7.50 19.49 19.76
CA ASP A 214 7.39 20.36 20.92
C ASP A 214 5.94 20.41 21.44
N PRO A 215 5.70 20.18 22.75
CA PRO A 215 4.34 20.19 23.31
C PRO A 215 3.63 21.53 23.21
N ARG A 216 4.33 22.63 22.92
CA ARG A 216 3.75 23.95 22.66
C ARG A 216 3.08 24.05 21.29
N ASN A 217 3.43 23.18 20.35
CA ASN A 217 2.84 23.20 19.02
C ASN A 217 1.45 22.54 19.01
N PRO A 218 0.36 23.28 18.69
CA PRO A 218 -1.00 22.74 18.70
C PRO A 218 -1.24 21.59 17.71
N ALA A 219 -0.42 21.47 16.66
CA ALA A 219 -0.58 20.44 15.65
C ALA A 219 0.13 19.11 15.98
N THR A 220 1.02 19.04 16.97
CA THR A 220 1.82 17.83 17.28
C THR A 220 0.97 16.60 17.55
N ILE A 221 -0.13 16.69 18.31
CA ILE A 221 -1.02 15.54 18.53
C ILE A 221 -1.74 15.15 17.24
N ALA A 222 -2.12 16.12 16.39
CA ALA A 222 -2.76 15.82 15.11
C ALA A 222 -1.78 15.10 14.17
N ASP A 223 -0.52 15.48 14.17
CA ASP A 223 0.56 14.85 13.42
C ASP A 223 0.77 13.39 13.86
N ASN A 224 0.98 13.16 15.14
CA ASN A 224 1.08 11.81 15.71
C ASN A 224 -0.18 10.93 15.45
N VAL A 225 -1.38 11.52 15.43
CA VAL A 225 -2.61 10.81 15.00
C VAL A 225 -2.51 10.46 13.52
N GLY A 226 -1.99 11.38 12.71
CA GLY A 226 -1.82 11.23 11.27
C GLY A 226 -1.03 9.97 10.90
N ASP A 227 0.16 9.78 11.46
CA ASP A 227 1.00 8.60 11.19
C ASP A 227 0.26 7.28 11.45
N ASN A 228 -0.52 7.22 12.53
CA ASN A 228 -1.29 6.03 12.84
C ASN A 228 -2.44 5.78 11.87
N VAL A 229 -3.11 6.82 11.37
CA VAL A 229 -4.27 6.65 10.46
C VAL A 229 -3.88 6.66 9.00
N GLY A 230 -2.87 7.44 8.60
CA GLY A 230 -2.38 7.52 7.22
C GLY A 230 -1.43 6.36 6.88
N ASP A 231 -0.35 6.26 7.65
CA ASP A 231 0.72 5.32 7.31
C ASP A 231 0.48 3.91 7.85
N VAL A 232 -0.17 3.71 9.00
CA VAL A 232 -0.50 2.36 9.45
C VAL A 232 -1.83 1.87 8.88
N ALA A 233 -2.95 2.55 9.15
CA ALA A 233 -4.25 2.04 8.69
C ALA A 233 -4.38 2.09 7.16
N GLY A 234 -3.89 3.17 6.50
CA GLY A 234 -3.91 3.31 5.05
C GLY A 234 -3.09 2.25 4.34
N MET A 235 -1.87 1.98 4.82
CA MET A 235 -0.99 0.94 4.27
C MET A 235 -1.56 -0.46 4.46
N GLY A 236 -2.20 -0.73 5.62
CA GLY A 236 -2.82 -2.01 5.86
C GLY A 236 -3.97 -2.32 4.91
N ALA A 237 -4.79 -1.34 4.62
CA ALA A 237 -5.88 -1.49 3.64
C ALA A 237 -5.34 -1.68 2.22
N ASP A 238 -4.28 -0.94 1.81
CA ASP A 238 -3.62 -1.06 0.51
C ASP A 238 -2.98 -2.43 0.29
N LEU A 239 -2.22 -2.91 1.28
CA LEU A 239 -1.53 -4.20 1.17
C LEU A 239 -2.49 -5.39 1.33
N TYR A 240 -3.59 -5.24 2.07
CA TYR A 240 -4.69 -6.20 2.06
C TYR A 240 -5.26 -6.34 0.64
N GLU A 241 -5.57 -5.23 -0.01
CA GLU A 241 -6.08 -5.18 -1.38
C GLU A 241 -5.10 -5.79 -2.39
N SER A 242 -3.80 -5.45 -2.28
CA SER A 242 -2.75 -6.00 -3.15
C SER A 242 -2.62 -7.51 -3.01
N TYR A 243 -2.68 -8.02 -1.79
CA TYR A 243 -2.57 -9.45 -1.49
C TYR A 243 -3.76 -10.23 -2.02
N VAL A 244 -4.96 -9.80 -1.70
CA VAL A 244 -6.20 -10.44 -2.15
C VAL A 244 -6.32 -10.33 -3.68
N GLY A 245 -6.10 -9.15 -4.24
CA GLY A 245 -6.21 -8.89 -5.68
C GLY A 245 -5.25 -9.72 -6.52
N SER A 246 -3.99 -9.92 -6.09
CA SER A 246 -3.03 -10.74 -6.82
C SER A 246 -3.41 -12.22 -6.81
N ILE A 247 -3.86 -12.76 -5.68
CA ILE A 247 -4.32 -14.16 -5.58
C ILE A 247 -5.55 -14.36 -6.46
N LEU A 248 -6.55 -13.47 -6.40
CA LEU A 248 -7.78 -13.59 -7.17
C LEU A 248 -7.56 -13.44 -8.68
N ALA A 249 -6.70 -12.48 -9.10
CA ALA A 249 -6.32 -12.36 -10.52
C ALA A 249 -5.63 -13.63 -11.02
N THR A 250 -4.73 -14.21 -10.19
CA THR A 250 -4.04 -15.46 -10.54
C THR A 250 -4.99 -16.65 -10.59
N PHE A 251 -6.07 -16.67 -9.80
CA PHE A 251 -7.14 -17.66 -9.91
C PHE A 251 -7.76 -17.68 -11.30
N ALA A 252 -8.22 -16.54 -11.78
CA ALA A 252 -8.85 -16.42 -13.09
C ALA A 252 -7.89 -16.83 -14.21
N LEU A 253 -6.64 -16.36 -14.14
CA LEU A 253 -5.62 -16.72 -15.13
C LEU A 253 -5.25 -18.20 -15.09
N GLY A 254 -5.16 -18.81 -13.91
CA GLY A 254 -4.85 -20.24 -13.75
C GLY A 254 -5.93 -21.16 -14.35
N ALA A 255 -7.19 -20.78 -14.21
CA ALA A 255 -8.30 -21.47 -14.83
C ALA A 255 -8.22 -21.39 -16.37
N CYS A 256 -7.98 -20.21 -16.92
CA CYS A 256 -7.85 -19.97 -18.37
C CYS A 256 -6.56 -20.58 -18.98
N ALA A 257 -5.49 -20.74 -18.20
CA ALA A 257 -4.23 -21.35 -18.63
C ALA A 257 -4.28 -22.88 -18.79
N GLY A 258 -5.43 -23.49 -18.51
CA GLY A 258 -5.60 -24.94 -18.57
C GLY A 258 -5.13 -25.70 -17.34
N TYR A 259 -4.72 -25.01 -16.27
CA TYR A 259 -4.34 -25.66 -15.01
C TYR A 259 -5.55 -25.99 -14.11
N GLY A 260 -6.72 -25.43 -14.41
CA GLY A 260 -7.95 -25.68 -13.65
C GLY A 260 -7.78 -25.43 -12.15
N TRP A 261 -8.19 -26.40 -11.33
CA TRP A 261 -8.08 -26.33 -9.87
C TRP A 261 -6.65 -26.21 -9.34
N SER A 262 -5.67 -26.78 -10.06
CA SER A 262 -4.25 -26.66 -9.70
C SER A 262 -3.76 -25.22 -9.82
N GLY A 263 -4.18 -24.51 -10.87
CA GLY A 263 -3.85 -23.11 -11.07
C GLY A 263 -4.44 -22.19 -10.00
N MET A 264 -5.58 -22.57 -9.41
CA MET A 264 -6.20 -21.84 -8.29
C MET A 264 -5.56 -22.21 -6.93
N LEU A 265 -5.18 -23.47 -6.75
CA LEU A 265 -4.59 -23.94 -5.49
C LEU A 265 -3.20 -23.36 -5.26
N LEU A 266 -2.37 -23.26 -6.30
CA LEU A 266 -0.98 -22.86 -6.16
C LEU A 266 -0.80 -21.48 -5.50
N PRO A 267 -1.49 -20.40 -5.89
CA PRO A 267 -1.34 -19.09 -5.23
C PRO A 267 -1.76 -19.11 -3.75
N VAL A 268 -2.82 -19.87 -3.39
CA VAL A 268 -3.23 -20.04 -1.99
C VAL A 268 -2.18 -20.80 -1.19
N ALA A 269 -1.71 -21.91 -1.72
CA ALA A 269 -0.71 -22.73 -1.05
C ALA A 269 0.62 -21.99 -0.89
N LEU A 270 1.04 -21.20 -1.90
CA LEU A 270 2.21 -20.34 -1.82
C LEU A 270 2.03 -19.25 -0.75
N ALA A 271 0.85 -18.65 -0.66
CA ALA A 271 0.52 -17.67 0.35
C ALA A 271 0.59 -18.26 1.79
N VAL A 272 0.04 -19.46 1.99
CA VAL A 272 0.12 -20.18 3.29
C VAL A 272 1.57 -20.51 3.67
N CYS A 273 2.33 -21.04 2.73
CA CYS A 273 3.76 -21.31 2.94
C CYS A 273 4.54 -20.02 3.25
N GLY A 274 4.24 -18.93 2.55
CA GLY A 274 4.83 -17.62 2.77
C GLY A 274 4.56 -17.06 4.16
N ILE A 275 3.36 -17.28 4.72
CA ILE A 275 3.04 -16.94 6.11
C ILE A 275 3.97 -17.68 7.08
N ILE A 276 4.14 -18.98 6.89
CA ILE A 276 5.03 -19.80 7.75
C ILE A 276 6.48 -19.32 7.64
N CYS A 277 6.96 -19.06 6.42
CA CYS A 277 8.30 -18.54 6.18
C CYS A 277 8.48 -17.15 6.81
N SER A 278 7.47 -16.28 6.75
CA SER A 278 7.46 -14.97 7.39
C SER A 278 7.48 -15.06 8.91
N ILE A 279 6.78 -16.01 9.52
CA ILE A 279 6.83 -16.29 10.96
C ILE A 279 8.25 -16.71 11.37
N ILE A 280 8.86 -17.63 10.62
CA ILE A 280 10.24 -18.06 10.88
C ILE A 280 11.22 -16.87 10.77
N GLY A 281 11.10 -16.07 9.70
CA GLY A 281 11.90 -14.86 9.51
C GLY A 281 11.74 -13.87 10.66
N SER A 282 10.53 -13.69 11.19
CA SER A 282 10.24 -12.77 12.30
C SER A 282 10.97 -13.17 13.59
N PHE A 283 11.18 -14.46 13.83
CA PHE A 283 11.97 -14.91 14.99
C PHE A 283 13.46 -14.61 14.88
N LEU A 284 13.96 -14.34 13.68
CA LEU A 284 15.37 -14.00 13.43
C LEU A 284 15.66 -12.50 13.58
N VAL A 285 14.64 -11.68 13.70
CA VAL A 285 14.79 -10.24 13.96
C VAL A 285 15.18 -10.04 15.43
N LYS A 286 16.46 -10.15 15.71
CA LYS A 286 17.07 -10.02 17.06
C LYS A 286 18.44 -9.41 16.96
N THR A 287 18.79 -8.54 17.91
CA THR A 287 20.12 -7.95 18.05
C THR A 287 20.57 -8.01 19.51
N LYS A 288 21.84 -7.60 19.75
CA LYS A 288 22.37 -7.41 21.09
C LYS A 288 21.82 -6.12 21.71
N GLU A 289 21.90 -5.99 23.03
CA GLU A 289 21.42 -4.78 23.73
C GLU A 289 22.22 -3.52 23.32
N ASP A 290 23.54 -3.65 23.05
CA ASP A 290 24.42 -2.57 22.59
C ASP A 290 24.41 -2.39 21.07
N ALA A 291 23.30 -2.70 20.41
CA ALA A 291 23.20 -2.69 18.96
C ALA A 291 23.31 -1.27 18.38
N THR A 292 24.09 -1.13 17.31
CA THR A 292 24.09 0.08 16.49
C THR A 292 22.93 0.08 15.50
N GLN A 293 22.52 1.25 15.01
CA GLN A 293 21.50 1.40 13.97
C GLN A 293 21.76 0.48 12.75
N LYS A 294 23.02 0.37 12.33
CA LYS A 294 23.43 -0.53 11.24
C LYS A 294 23.17 -2.02 11.56
N SER A 295 23.38 -2.45 12.79
CA SER A 295 23.13 -3.84 13.20
C SER A 295 21.63 -4.15 13.30
N LEU A 296 20.82 -3.16 13.67
CA LEU A 296 19.36 -3.25 13.67
C LEU A 296 18.82 -3.43 12.23
N LEU A 297 19.27 -2.60 11.28
CA LEU A 297 18.91 -2.72 9.87
C LEU A 297 19.29 -4.10 9.30
N THR A 298 20.49 -4.58 9.64
CA THR A 298 20.94 -5.91 9.22
C THR A 298 20.05 -7.00 9.79
N SER A 299 19.58 -6.87 11.03
CA SER A 299 18.66 -7.83 11.66
C SER A 299 17.30 -7.88 10.96
N LEU A 300 16.70 -6.73 10.64
CA LEU A 300 15.44 -6.66 9.90
C LEU A 300 15.58 -7.29 8.51
N ARG A 301 16.66 -6.98 7.79
CA ARG A 301 16.96 -7.58 6.49
C ARG A 301 17.17 -9.09 6.57
N THR A 302 17.87 -9.57 7.59
CA THR A 302 18.09 -11.01 7.80
C THR A 302 16.75 -11.73 7.92
N GLY A 303 15.79 -11.18 8.69
CA GLY A 303 14.45 -11.74 8.80
C GLY A 303 13.73 -11.81 7.45
N THR A 304 13.69 -10.69 6.72
CA THR A 304 12.98 -10.59 5.43
C THR A 304 13.63 -11.47 4.35
N TYR A 305 14.96 -11.44 4.20
CA TYR A 305 15.64 -12.27 3.20
C TYR A 305 15.58 -13.76 3.53
N THR A 306 15.62 -14.13 4.82
CA THR A 306 15.41 -15.54 5.21
C THR A 306 14.01 -16.01 4.82
N ALA A 307 12.97 -15.20 5.06
CA ALA A 307 11.62 -15.53 4.64
C ALA A 307 11.53 -15.70 3.10
N ALA A 308 12.17 -14.83 2.32
CA ALA A 308 12.21 -14.93 0.87
C ALA A 308 12.94 -16.20 0.38
N VAL A 309 14.10 -16.53 0.96
CA VAL A 309 14.84 -17.74 0.61
C VAL A 309 14.07 -19.00 0.98
N LEU A 310 13.45 -19.05 2.16
CA LEU A 310 12.60 -20.17 2.56
C LEU A 310 11.39 -20.31 1.64
N SER A 311 10.74 -19.20 1.26
CA SER A 311 9.62 -19.22 0.30
C SER A 311 10.07 -19.76 -1.06
N ALA A 312 11.25 -19.38 -1.55
CA ALA A 312 11.81 -19.92 -2.78
C ALA A 312 12.09 -21.43 -2.69
N ILE A 313 12.66 -21.90 -1.57
CA ILE A 313 12.92 -23.33 -1.35
C ILE A 313 11.63 -24.14 -1.32
N VAL A 314 10.61 -23.65 -0.61
CA VAL A 314 9.31 -24.35 -0.50
C VAL A 314 8.52 -24.28 -1.81
N ALA A 315 8.70 -23.26 -2.63
CA ALA A 315 8.05 -23.18 -3.94
C ALA A 315 8.46 -24.32 -4.90
N ILE A 316 9.65 -24.91 -4.74
CA ILE A 316 10.13 -26.03 -5.58
C ILE A 316 9.20 -27.25 -5.46
N PRO A 317 9.07 -27.90 -4.29
CA PRO A 317 8.15 -29.02 -4.15
C PRO A 317 6.70 -28.62 -4.38
N LEU A 318 6.31 -27.40 -4.01
CA LEU A 318 4.94 -26.93 -4.16
C LEU A 318 4.51 -26.88 -5.64
N THR A 319 5.31 -26.29 -6.52
CA THR A 319 5.03 -26.28 -7.97
C THR A 319 5.09 -27.67 -8.58
N TYR A 320 6.03 -28.50 -8.14
CA TYR A 320 6.16 -29.87 -8.62
C TYR A 320 4.91 -30.72 -8.32
N PHE A 321 4.37 -30.64 -7.09
CA PHE A 321 3.21 -31.45 -6.70
C PHE A 321 1.87 -30.84 -7.15
N VAL A 322 1.74 -29.52 -7.26
CA VAL A 322 0.46 -28.87 -7.60
C VAL A 322 0.28 -28.76 -9.11
N ILE A 323 1.29 -28.30 -9.84
CA ILE A 323 1.22 -28.12 -11.30
C ILE A 323 1.61 -29.42 -12.04
N GLY A 324 2.61 -30.13 -11.56
CA GLY A 324 3.18 -31.31 -12.19
C GLY A 324 4.26 -30.99 -13.22
N PRO A 325 5.26 -31.89 -13.34
CA PRO A 325 6.37 -31.68 -14.27
C PRO A 325 5.93 -31.66 -15.74
N GLU A 326 4.91 -32.41 -16.11
CA GLU A 326 4.31 -32.46 -17.43
C GLU A 326 3.61 -31.15 -17.84
N ASN A 327 3.19 -30.34 -16.89
CA ASN A 327 2.52 -29.06 -17.11
C ASN A 327 3.46 -27.86 -16.96
N GLY A 328 4.77 -28.08 -16.92
CA GLY A 328 5.76 -26.99 -16.85
C GLY A 328 6.00 -26.41 -15.47
N SER A 329 5.94 -27.23 -14.41
CA SER A 329 6.15 -26.80 -13.01
C SER A 329 7.44 -26.01 -12.78
N TRP A 330 8.54 -26.36 -13.48
CA TRP A 330 9.79 -25.61 -13.42
C TRP A 330 9.68 -24.18 -13.95
N GLY A 331 8.92 -23.98 -15.02
CA GLY A 331 8.67 -22.64 -15.57
C GLY A 331 7.85 -21.78 -14.60
N VAL A 332 6.84 -22.36 -13.98
CA VAL A 332 6.03 -21.69 -12.94
C VAL A 332 6.88 -21.40 -11.70
N PHE A 333 7.78 -22.29 -11.29
CA PHE A 333 8.73 -22.01 -10.22
C PHE A 333 9.66 -20.83 -10.54
N ILE A 334 10.20 -20.79 -11.77
CA ILE A 334 11.04 -19.65 -12.22
C ILE A 334 10.25 -18.35 -12.16
N ALA A 335 8.97 -18.36 -12.52
CA ALA A 335 8.10 -17.19 -12.42
C ALA A 335 7.93 -16.70 -10.96
N ILE A 336 7.70 -17.61 -10.01
CA ILE A 336 7.64 -17.31 -8.57
C ILE A 336 8.97 -16.71 -8.09
N LEU A 337 10.08 -17.34 -8.45
CA LEU A 337 11.42 -16.88 -8.08
C LEU A 337 11.71 -15.50 -8.65
N CYS A 338 11.27 -15.24 -9.88
CA CYS A 338 11.42 -13.93 -10.53
C CYS A 338 10.66 -12.83 -9.76
N GLY A 339 9.45 -13.13 -9.25
CA GLY A 339 8.70 -12.24 -8.37
C GLY A 339 9.44 -11.94 -7.07
N LEU A 340 9.91 -12.98 -6.37
CA LEU A 340 10.68 -12.84 -5.13
C LEU A 340 11.95 -11.99 -5.32
N ILE A 341 12.75 -12.31 -6.35
CA ILE A 341 13.97 -11.55 -6.66
C ILE A 341 13.63 -10.12 -7.07
N GLY A 342 12.58 -9.94 -7.88
CA GLY A 342 12.12 -8.63 -8.31
C GLY A 342 11.74 -7.74 -7.14
N GLY A 343 11.01 -8.27 -6.15
CA GLY A 343 10.65 -7.54 -4.92
C GLY A 343 11.88 -7.12 -4.11
N CYS A 344 12.83 -8.04 -3.90
CA CYS A 344 14.08 -7.75 -3.21
C CYS A 344 14.92 -6.69 -3.97
N ALA A 345 14.99 -6.80 -5.30
CA ALA A 345 15.76 -5.87 -6.14
C ALA A 345 15.13 -4.46 -6.13
N ILE A 346 13.81 -4.35 -6.25
CA ILE A 346 13.12 -3.06 -6.16
C ILE A 346 13.38 -2.42 -4.78
N GLY A 347 13.26 -3.20 -3.71
CA GLY A 347 13.58 -2.73 -2.36
C GLY A 347 15.00 -2.19 -2.23
N TYR A 348 15.99 -2.92 -2.74
CA TYR A 348 17.38 -2.49 -2.75
C TYR A 348 17.61 -1.18 -3.53
N PHE A 349 17.04 -1.05 -4.73
CA PHE A 349 17.21 0.18 -5.52
C PHE A 349 16.43 1.36 -4.94
N THR A 350 15.26 1.11 -4.34
CA THR A 350 14.55 2.15 -3.59
C THR A 350 15.42 2.69 -2.46
N GLU A 351 16.02 1.80 -1.66
CA GLU A 351 16.96 2.18 -0.61
C GLU A 351 18.18 2.94 -1.17
N TYR A 352 18.74 2.49 -2.29
CA TYR A 352 19.89 3.16 -2.91
C TYR A 352 19.59 4.63 -3.26
N PHE A 353 18.38 4.93 -3.72
CA PHE A 353 17.98 6.29 -4.08
C PHE A 353 17.47 7.13 -2.91
N THR A 354 16.98 6.50 -1.83
CA THR A 354 16.34 7.23 -0.73
C THR A 354 17.19 7.31 0.53
N SER A 355 18.09 6.36 0.78
CA SER A 355 18.88 6.34 2.02
C SER A 355 20.07 7.26 1.98
N ASP A 356 20.34 7.92 3.10
CA ASP A 356 21.51 8.77 3.34
C ASP A 356 22.84 8.00 3.44
N ASN A 357 22.82 6.68 3.43
CA ASN A 357 24.02 5.86 3.30
C ASN A 357 24.65 5.97 1.91
N TYR A 358 23.86 6.30 0.89
CA TYR A 358 24.29 6.30 -0.51
C TYR A 358 24.49 7.71 -1.10
N LYS A 359 25.22 7.76 -2.22
CA LYS A 359 25.58 9.00 -2.90
C LYS A 359 24.38 9.87 -3.37
N PRO A 360 23.26 9.29 -3.90
CA PRO A 360 22.18 10.12 -4.41
C PRO A 360 21.61 11.08 -3.35
N THR A 361 21.25 10.57 -2.18
CA THR A 361 20.69 11.36 -1.07
C THR A 361 21.71 12.34 -0.49
N LYS A 362 22.99 11.93 -0.35
CA LYS A 362 24.06 12.84 0.08
C LYS A 362 24.29 13.99 -0.89
N LYS A 363 24.20 13.73 -2.21
CA LYS A 363 24.28 14.78 -3.23
C LYS A 363 23.07 15.72 -3.14
N LEU A 364 21.89 15.18 -2.83
CA LEU A 364 20.69 15.99 -2.61
C LEU A 364 20.84 16.88 -1.38
N ALA A 365 21.36 16.34 -0.26
CA ALA A 365 21.64 17.13 0.93
C ALA A 365 22.62 18.28 0.64
N ALA A 366 23.69 18.04 -0.13
CA ALA A 366 24.62 19.08 -0.53
C ALA A 366 23.98 20.20 -1.38
N ALA A 367 22.89 19.93 -2.10
CA ALA A 367 22.18 20.95 -2.86
C ALA A 367 21.50 22.00 -1.95
N SER A 368 21.30 21.71 -0.67
CA SER A 368 20.78 22.68 0.31
C SER A 368 21.72 23.89 0.55
N GLU A 369 23.02 23.73 0.26
CA GLU A 369 24.00 24.82 0.37
C GLU A 369 23.69 26.02 -0.54
N THR A 370 22.98 25.78 -1.64
CA THR A 370 22.57 26.82 -2.59
C THR A 370 21.11 27.28 -2.41
N GLY A 371 20.39 26.67 -1.47
CA GLY A 371 19.05 27.08 -1.03
C GLY A 371 17.92 26.10 -1.39
N ALA A 372 16.68 26.49 -1.03
CA ALA A 372 15.51 25.63 -1.16
C ALA A 372 15.19 25.27 -2.62
N ALA A 373 15.35 26.19 -3.57
CA ALA A 373 15.04 25.92 -4.98
C ALA A 373 15.88 24.76 -5.57
N THR A 374 17.16 24.72 -5.23
CA THR A 374 18.10 23.71 -5.73
C THR A 374 17.86 22.33 -5.12
N ILE A 375 17.49 22.26 -3.85
CA ILE A 375 17.13 20.98 -3.22
C ILE A 375 15.82 20.45 -3.76
N ILE A 376 14.82 21.30 -4.05
CA ILE A 376 13.57 20.89 -4.70
C ILE A 376 13.85 20.31 -6.09
N ILE A 377 14.57 21.05 -6.94
CA ILE A 377 14.94 20.56 -8.28
C ILE A 377 15.76 19.27 -8.21
N GLY A 378 16.70 19.20 -7.25
CA GLY A 378 17.51 18.03 -7.02
C GLY A 378 16.72 16.78 -6.67
N GLY A 379 15.71 16.88 -5.82
CA GLY A 379 14.86 15.77 -5.44
C GLY A 379 13.91 15.32 -6.55
N VAL A 380 13.34 16.27 -7.31
CA VAL A 380 12.56 15.93 -8.52
C VAL A 380 13.44 15.16 -9.53
N SER A 381 14.66 15.64 -9.78
CA SER A 381 15.60 14.96 -10.69
C SER A 381 15.98 13.56 -10.18
N LEU A 382 16.26 13.42 -8.88
CA LEU A 382 16.59 12.13 -8.25
C LEU A 382 15.42 11.15 -8.37
N GLY A 383 14.21 11.60 -8.05
CA GLY A 383 13.01 10.76 -8.15
C GLY A 383 12.76 10.28 -9.57
N LEU A 384 12.88 11.16 -10.58
CA LEU A 384 12.76 10.78 -11.99
C LEU A 384 13.82 9.74 -12.38
N MET A 385 15.07 9.92 -11.98
CA MET A 385 16.15 8.96 -12.25
C MET A 385 15.93 7.61 -11.57
N SER A 386 15.30 7.59 -10.40
CA SER A 386 15.05 6.36 -9.65
C SER A 386 14.08 5.40 -10.35
N THR A 387 13.24 5.91 -11.26
CA THR A 387 12.28 5.09 -12.02
C THR A 387 12.96 4.07 -12.93
N ILE A 388 14.18 4.33 -13.39
CA ILE A 388 14.93 3.45 -14.31
C ILE A 388 15.05 2.04 -13.74
N ALA A 389 15.53 1.92 -12.52
CA ALA A 389 15.76 0.62 -11.91
C ALA A 389 14.46 -0.17 -11.74
N SER A 390 13.44 0.44 -11.13
CA SER A 390 12.16 -0.20 -10.87
C SER A 390 11.44 -0.63 -12.14
N ILE A 391 11.45 0.22 -13.20
CA ILE A 391 10.83 -0.11 -14.48
C ILE A 391 11.56 -1.26 -15.16
N LEU A 392 12.88 -1.27 -15.18
CA LEU A 392 13.66 -2.34 -15.83
C LEU A 392 13.50 -3.68 -15.06
N ILE A 393 13.44 -3.66 -13.74
CA ILE A 393 13.21 -4.86 -12.92
C ILE A 393 11.83 -5.43 -13.21
N VAL A 394 10.77 -4.60 -13.20
CA VAL A 394 9.40 -5.06 -13.48
C VAL A 394 9.28 -5.55 -14.92
N ALA A 395 9.87 -4.86 -15.90
CA ALA A 395 9.88 -5.30 -17.30
C ALA A 395 10.59 -6.66 -17.47
N ALA A 396 11.74 -6.84 -16.82
CA ALA A 396 12.42 -8.12 -16.80
C ALA A 396 11.58 -9.21 -16.11
N ALA A 397 10.95 -8.89 -14.97
CA ALA A 397 10.07 -9.82 -14.26
C ALA A 397 8.90 -10.26 -15.14
N ILE A 398 8.26 -9.34 -15.85
CA ILE A 398 7.17 -9.65 -16.80
C ILE A 398 7.66 -10.60 -17.89
N LEU A 399 8.75 -10.27 -18.58
CA LEU A 399 9.23 -11.08 -19.69
C LEU A 399 9.72 -12.46 -19.25
N ILE A 400 10.52 -12.51 -18.18
CA ILE A 400 11.07 -13.79 -17.69
C ILE A 400 9.95 -14.69 -17.18
N SER A 401 9.01 -14.17 -16.36
CA SER A 401 7.91 -14.97 -15.83
C SER A 401 6.96 -15.46 -16.92
N TYR A 402 6.71 -14.61 -17.93
CA TYR A 402 5.86 -14.94 -19.08
C TYR A 402 6.44 -16.11 -19.89
N PHE A 403 7.68 -15.97 -20.37
CA PHE A 403 8.29 -16.99 -21.21
C PHE A 403 8.66 -18.27 -20.43
N ALA A 404 9.10 -18.12 -19.17
CA ALA A 404 9.40 -19.29 -18.33
C ALA A 404 8.17 -20.16 -18.09
N ALA A 405 7.00 -19.56 -17.86
CA ALA A 405 5.75 -20.30 -17.68
C ALA A 405 5.20 -20.94 -18.98
N GLY A 406 5.89 -20.80 -20.10
CA GLY A 406 5.50 -21.36 -21.39
C GLY A 406 4.71 -20.41 -22.27
N GLY A 407 4.82 -19.10 -22.02
CA GLY A 407 4.19 -18.07 -22.85
C GLY A 407 4.70 -18.06 -24.26
N SER A 408 3.79 -17.88 -25.25
CA SER A 408 4.09 -17.79 -26.69
C SER A 408 3.87 -16.38 -27.20
N THR A 409 4.56 -16.03 -28.28
CA THR A 409 4.30 -14.80 -29.05
C THR A 409 3.04 -14.89 -29.91
N VAL A 410 2.47 -16.10 -30.05
CA VAL A 410 1.19 -16.33 -30.73
C VAL A 410 0.06 -16.07 -29.73
N ILE A 411 -0.61 -14.93 -29.88
CA ILE A 411 -1.63 -14.46 -28.95
C ILE A 411 -2.94 -15.24 -29.09
N THR A 412 -3.37 -15.43 -30.35
CA THR A 412 -4.64 -16.10 -30.65
C THR A 412 -4.43 -17.41 -31.39
N ASP A 413 -5.30 -18.36 -31.17
CA ASP A 413 -5.40 -19.61 -31.92
C ASP A 413 -6.15 -19.40 -33.25
N ALA A 414 -6.35 -20.50 -33.98
CA ALA A 414 -7.06 -20.47 -35.28
C ALA A 414 -8.55 -20.10 -35.17
N SER A 415 -9.14 -20.14 -33.96
CA SER A 415 -10.52 -19.73 -33.69
C SER A 415 -10.63 -18.22 -33.33
N GLY A 416 -9.50 -17.55 -33.15
CA GLY A 416 -9.43 -16.15 -32.68
C GLY A 416 -9.47 -16.00 -31.15
N ALA A 417 -9.55 -17.10 -30.39
CA ALA A 417 -9.45 -17.12 -28.94
C ALA A 417 -7.97 -17.01 -28.48
N PHE A 418 -7.73 -16.60 -27.25
CA PHE A 418 -6.39 -16.61 -26.69
C PHE A 418 -5.82 -18.04 -26.65
N SER A 419 -4.60 -18.20 -27.16
CA SER A 419 -3.93 -19.49 -27.15
C SER A 419 -3.63 -19.97 -25.72
N ALA A 420 -3.62 -21.29 -25.52
CA ALA A 420 -3.31 -21.86 -24.20
C ALA A 420 -1.93 -21.43 -23.69
N ASP A 421 -0.94 -21.34 -24.59
CA ASP A 421 0.42 -20.91 -24.22
C ASP A 421 0.46 -19.43 -23.85
N PHE A 422 -0.30 -18.56 -24.57
CA PHE A 422 -0.43 -17.16 -24.17
C PHE A 422 -1.00 -17.04 -22.75
N ASN A 423 -2.07 -17.77 -22.44
CA ASN A 423 -2.67 -17.79 -21.12
C ASN A 423 -1.73 -18.37 -20.04
N ARG A 424 -0.89 -19.37 -20.36
CA ARG A 424 0.15 -19.86 -19.44
C ARG A 424 1.20 -18.80 -19.11
N GLY A 425 1.65 -18.04 -20.10
CA GLY A 425 2.56 -16.92 -19.89
C GLY A 425 1.95 -15.87 -18.97
N LEU A 426 0.68 -15.54 -19.15
CA LEU A 426 -0.04 -14.58 -18.31
C LEU A 426 -0.23 -15.08 -16.87
N TYR A 427 -0.50 -16.37 -16.71
CA TYR A 427 -0.49 -17.01 -15.40
C TYR A 427 0.88 -16.90 -14.73
N GLY A 428 1.97 -17.03 -15.50
CA GLY A 428 3.34 -16.80 -15.02
C GLY A 428 3.53 -15.41 -14.42
N ILE A 429 2.98 -14.36 -15.04
CA ILE A 429 3.03 -13.00 -14.49
C ILE A 429 2.20 -12.89 -13.21
N GLY A 430 1.00 -13.45 -13.19
CA GLY A 430 0.15 -13.47 -11.99
C GLY A 430 0.81 -14.18 -10.81
N ILE A 431 1.38 -15.36 -11.03
CA ILE A 431 2.04 -16.11 -9.97
C ILE A 431 3.36 -15.46 -9.52
N ALA A 432 4.03 -14.68 -10.37
CA ALA A 432 5.17 -13.86 -9.97
C ALA A 432 4.75 -12.74 -9.00
N ALA A 433 3.58 -12.11 -9.23
CA ALA A 433 3.03 -11.14 -8.29
C ALA A 433 2.72 -11.78 -6.92
N VAL A 434 2.11 -12.97 -6.90
CA VAL A 434 1.86 -13.73 -5.66
C VAL A 434 3.18 -14.15 -5.02
N GLY A 435 4.17 -14.56 -5.81
CA GLY A 435 5.52 -14.87 -5.34
C GLY A 435 6.17 -13.69 -4.62
N MET A 436 6.11 -12.50 -5.21
CA MET A 436 6.58 -11.26 -4.59
C MET A 436 5.85 -11.05 -3.25
N LEU A 437 4.54 -11.15 -3.20
CA LEU A 437 3.72 -10.92 -2.00
C LEU A 437 3.74 -12.08 -0.99
N SER A 438 4.39 -13.20 -1.29
CA SER A 438 4.44 -14.36 -0.36
C SER A 438 5.11 -14.02 0.97
N THR A 439 6.04 -13.05 1.00
CA THR A 439 6.71 -12.57 2.21
C THR A 439 6.00 -11.38 2.87
N LEU A 440 4.79 -11.02 2.44
CA LEU A 440 4.10 -9.80 2.87
C LEU A 440 3.96 -9.72 4.40
N GLY A 441 3.75 -10.83 5.09
CA GLY A 441 3.61 -10.84 6.55
C GLY A 441 4.76 -10.17 7.29
N ILE A 442 6.01 -10.52 6.93
CA ILE A 442 7.20 -9.92 7.54
C ILE A 442 7.55 -8.58 6.89
N THR A 443 7.35 -8.42 5.58
CA THR A 443 7.64 -7.16 4.88
C THR A 443 6.77 -6.03 5.43
N LEU A 444 5.47 -6.28 5.63
CA LEU A 444 4.57 -5.30 6.26
C LEU A 444 4.90 -5.09 7.73
N ALA A 445 5.40 -6.09 8.44
CA ALA A 445 5.87 -5.92 9.81
C ALA A 445 7.07 -4.97 9.90
N THR A 446 7.99 -5.02 8.93
CA THR A 446 9.14 -4.11 8.83
C THR A 446 8.79 -2.72 8.32
N ASP A 447 7.64 -2.54 7.71
CA ASP A 447 7.14 -1.26 7.23
C ASP A 447 6.31 -0.56 8.33
N ALA A 448 5.37 -1.26 8.92
CA ALA A 448 4.45 -0.72 9.94
C ALA A 448 5.11 -0.39 11.29
N TYR A 449 6.37 -0.78 11.52
CA TYR A 449 7.05 -0.38 12.75
C TYR A 449 7.53 1.08 12.70
N GLY A 450 7.78 1.64 11.51
CA GLY A 450 8.29 3.00 11.33
C GLY A 450 7.41 4.06 12.01
N PRO A 451 6.13 4.18 11.66
CA PRO A 451 5.21 5.13 12.30
C PRO A 451 5.08 4.95 13.82
N VAL A 452 5.26 3.73 14.32
CA VAL A 452 5.27 3.48 15.78
C VAL A 452 6.54 4.01 16.43
N ALA A 453 7.67 3.94 15.74
CA ALA A 453 8.94 4.47 16.23
C ALA A 453 8.95 6.00 16.20
N ASP A 454 8.42 6.61 15.15
CA ASP A 454 8.25 8.06 15.00
C ASP A 454 7.37 8.62 16.12
N ASN A 455 6.17 8.11 16.28
CA ASN A 455 5.29 8.48 17.39
C ASN A 455 5.90 8.23 18.79
N ALA A 456 6.76 7.23 18.93
CA ALA A 456 7.49 7.04 20.20
C ALA A 456 8.49 8.17 20.46
N GLY A 457 9.10 8.71 19.41
CA GLY A 457 9.92 9.92 19.46
C GLY A 457 9.11 11.14 19.89
N GLY A 458 7.96 11.36 19.27
CA GLY A 458 7.05 12.44 19.66
C GLY A 458 6.59 12.34 21.12
N ILE A 459 6.25 11.15 21.60
CA ILE A 459 5.88 10.93 23.01
C ILE A 459 7.09 11.18 23.93
N ALA A 460 8.30 10.79 23.54
CA ALA A 460 9.50 11.01 24.33
C ALA A 460 9.78 12.51 24.49
N GLU A 461 9.69 13.29 23.42
CA GLU A 461 9.87 14.75 23.42
C GLU A 461 8.78 15.43 24.26
N MET A 462 7.51 15.19 23.95
CA MET A 462 6.38 15.80 24.67
C MET A 462 6.34 15.44 26.16
N SER A 463 6.93 14.31 26.56
CA SER A 463 6.97 13.88 27.96
C SER A 463 8.21 14.38 28.69
N GLY A 464 9.12 15.09 28.01
CA GLY A 464 10.36 15.58 28.59
C GLY A 464 11.29 14.46 29.06
N LEU A 465 11.37 13.34 28.34
CA LEU A 465 12.30 12.26 28.65
C LEU A 465 13.75 12.70 28.39
N PRO A 466 14.76 12.03 29.01
CA PRO A 466 16.17 12.35 28.77
C PRO A 466 16.51 12.32 27.27
N GLU A 467 17.40 13.23 26.82
CA GLU A 467 17.86 13.35 25.43
C GLU A 467 18.33 12.02 24.83
N GLU A 468 18.99 11.16 25.65
CA GLU A 468 19.40 9.82 25.24
C GLU A 468 18.23 8.92 24.76
N VAL A 469 17.03 9.12 25.31
CA VAL A 469 15.83 8.38 24.88
C VAL A 469 15.36 8.89 23.53
N ARG A 470 15.38 10.22 23.34
CA ARG A 470 15.07 10.83 22.05
C ARG A 470 16.05 10.36 20.98
N ASP A 471 17.35 10.36 21.25
CA ASP A 471 18.37 9.83 20.33
C ASP A 471 18.10 8.39 19.90
N ARG A 472 17.66 7.55 20.84
CA ARG A 472 17.30 6.15 20.53
C ARG A 472 16.03 6.03 19.69
N THR A 473 15.01 6.84 19.97
CA THR A 473 13.77 6.83 19.17
C THR A 473 14.01 7.41 17.78
N ASP A 474 14.83 8.47 17.64
CA ASP A 474 15.24 9.02 16.35
C ASP A 474 16.06 8.01 15.52
N ALA A 475 16.89 7.21 16.19
CA ALA A 475 17.60 6.11 15.51
C ALA A 475 16.65 5.01 15.01
N LEU A 476 15.59 4.70 15.76
CA LEU A 476 14.54 3.76 15.33
C LEU A 476 13.70 4.36 14.20
N ASP A 477 13.32 5.63 14.27
CA ASP A 477 12.57 6.32 13.24
C ASP A 477 13.35 6.41 11.92
N SER A 478 14.61 6.81 11.96
CA SER A 478 15.47 6.83 10.76
C SER A 478 15.62 5.45 10.10
N LEU A 479 15.64 4.38 10.90
CA LEU A 479 15.59 3.02 10.40
C LEU A 479 14.21 2.72 9.79
N GLY A 480 13.12 3.20 10.42
CA GLY A 480 11.74 3.09 9.97
C GLY A 480 11.53 3.71 8.60
N ASN A 481 12.03 4.92 8.38
CA ASN A 481 11.94 5.60 7.08
C ASN A 481 12.65 4.84 5.95
N THR A 482 13.80 4.21 6.26
CA THR A 482 14.51 3.38 5.28
C THR A 482 13.71 2.13 4.91
N THR A 483 13.12 1.45 5.89
CA THR A 483 12.31 0.25 5.65
C THR A 483 10.96 0.59 5.02
N ALA A 484 10.32 1.70 5.42
CA ALA A 484 9.08 2.18 4.81
C ALA A 484 9.26 2.54 3.33
N ALA A 485 10.36 3.20 2.95
CA ALA A 485 10.67 3.45 1.55
C ALA A 485 10.79 2.14 0.76
N THR A 486 11.49 1.14 1.33
CA THR A 486 11.64 -0.20 0.74
C THR A 486 10.29 -0.91 0.60
N GLY A 487 9.43 -0.85 1.62
CA GLY A 487 8.09 -1.42 1.63
C GLY A 487 7.17 -0.77 0.58
N LYS A 488 7.21 0.56 0.44
CA LYS A 488 6.48 1.29 -0.60
C LYS A 488 6.94 0.88 -2.00
N GLY A 489 8.25 0.78 -2.24
CA GLY A 489 8.79 0.28 -3.51
C GLY A 489 8.30 -1.13 -3.84
N PHE A 490 8.31 -2.02 -2.88
CA PHE A 490 7.77 -3.38 -2.98
C PHE A 490 6.28 -3.40 -3.30
N ALA A 491 5.46 -2.58 -2.60
CA ALA A 491 4.03 -2.45 -2.84
C ALA A 491 3.73 -1.96 -4.27
N ILE A 492 4.46 -0.95 -4.75
CA ILE A 492 4.30 -0.39 -6.10
C ILE A 492 4.70 -1.42 -7.17
N GLY A 493 5.79 -2.17 -6.96
CA GLY A 493 6.24 -3.21 -7.89
C GLY A 493 5.24 -4.37 -8.00
N SER A 494 4.73 -4.85 -6.86
CA SER A 494 3.72 -5.93 -6.84
C SER A 494 2.41 -5.49 -7.47
N ALA A 495 2.00 -4.24 -7.28
CA ALA A 495 0.80 -3.68 -7.91
C ALA A 495 0.92 -3.60 -9.43
N SER A 496 2.09 -3.30 -9.97
CA SER A 496 2.30 -3.28 -11.43
C SER A 496 2.09 -4.67 -12.05
N LEU A 497 2.62 -5.72 -11.44
CA LEU A 497 2.40 -7.10 -11.88
C LEU A 497 0.92 -7.52 -11.72
N THR A 498 0.30 -7.17 -10.60
CA THR A 498 -1.12 -7.44 -10.33
C THR A 498 -2.03 -6.71 -11.32
N ALA A 499 -1.73 -5.45 -11.65
CA ALA A 499 -2.51 -4.66 -12.59
C ALA A 499 -2.50 -5.27 -14.00
N LEU A 500 -1.35 -5.78 -14.45
CA LEU A 500 -1.27 -6.49 -15.71
C LEU A 500 -2.10 -7.79 -15.69
N ALA A 501 -2.05 -8.55 -14.59
CA ALA A 501 -2.88 -9.73 -14.42
C ALA A 501 -4.39 -9.39 -14.44
N LEU A 502 -4.79 -8.30 -13.79
CA LEU A 502 -6.18 -7.81 -13.78
C LEU A 502 -6.62 -7.29 -15.17
N LEU A 503 -5.75 -6.57 -15.90
CA LEU A 503 -6.02 -6.12 -17.25
C LEU A 503 -6.33 -7.31 -18.17
N VAL A 504 -5.51 -8.35 -18.08
CA VAL A 504 -5.72 -9.56 -18.87
C VAL A 504 -6.98 -10.30 -18.43
N SER A 505 -7.25 -10.36 -17.13
CA SER A 505 -8.52 -10.91 -16.63
C SER A 505 -9.74 -10.16 -17.19
N TYR A 506 -9.64 -8.82 -17.30
CA TYR A 506 -10.66 -8.01 -17.96
C TYR A 506 -10.87 -8.42 -19.42
N VAL A 507 -9.78 -8.55 -20.19
CA VAL A 507 -9.85 -8.94 -21.61
C VAL A 507 -10.45 -10.33 -21.75
N ASN A 508 -10.03 -11.32 -20.93
CA ASN A 508 -10.59 -12.66 -20.94
C ASN A 508 -12.09 -12.68 -20.63
N ILE A 509 -12.54 -11.94 -19.62
CA ILE A 509 -13.95 -11.84 -19.26
C ILE A 509 -14.77 -11.20 -20.38
N VAL A 510 -14.25 -10.16 -21.01
CA VAL A 510 -14.91 -9.52 -22.15
C VAL A 510 -15.02 -10.48 -23.34
N GLN A 511 -13.94 -11.19 -23.70
CA GLN A 511 -13.96 -12.14 -24.82
C GLN A 511 -14.88 -13.34 -24.59
N THR A 512 -15.03 -13.81 -23.35
CA THR A 512 -15.96 -14.90 -23.04
C THR A 512 -17.44 -14.49 -23.12
N ARG A 513 -17.72 -13.18 -23.11
CA ARG A 513 -19.09 -12.62 -23.11
C ARG A 513 -19.53 -12.08 -24.47
N THR A 514 -18.64 -11.96 -25.44
CA THR A 514 -18.98 -11.48 -26.79
C THR A 514 -18.52 -12.49 -27.85
N THR A 515 -19.28 -12.57 -28.95
CA THR A 515 -18.90 -13.33 -30.15
C THR A 515 -18.15 -12.48 -31.16
N GLU A 516 -18.05 -11.16 -30.91
CA GLU A 516 -17.35 -10.24 -31.79
C GLU A 516 -15.83 -10.30 -31.56
N THR A 517 -15.06 -10.23 -32.64
CA THR A 517 -13.60 -10.13 -32.58
C THR A 517 -13.20 -8.70 -32.24
N LEU A 518 -12.85 -8.47 -30.97
CA LEU A 518 -12.40 -7.16 -30.51
C LEU A 518 -10.93 -6.91 -30.89
N ASN A 519 -10.65 -5.73 -31.44
CA ASN A 519 -9.29 -5.33 -31.81
C ASN A 519 -8.62 -4.52 -30.67
N PHE A 520 -7.68 -5.15 -29.97
CA PHE A 520 -6.94 -4.57 -28.88
C PHE A 520 -5.56 -4.00 -29.30
N THR A 521 -5.31 -3.80 -30.59
CA THR A 521 -4.04 -3.25 -31.07
C THR A 521 -3.93 -1.75 -30.79
N LEU A 522 -2.72 -1.29 -30.56
CA LEU A 522 -2.43 0.14 -30.33
C LEU A 522 -2.82 1.05 -31.53
N THR A 523 -2.98 0.47 -32.73
CA THR A 523 -3.45 1.19 -33.92
C THR A 523 -4.96 1.45 -33.90
N SER A 524 -5.72 0.79 -33.01
CA SER A 524 -7.15 1.08 -32.84
C SER A 524 -7.33 2.47 -32.20
N PRO A 525 -8.11 3.38 -32.80
CA PRO A 525 -8.35 4.71 -32.25
C PRO A 525 -8.94 4.68 -30.84
N THR A 526 -9.84 3.74 -30.54
CA THR A 526 -10.46 3.60 -29.23
C THR A 526 -9.45 3.20 -28.14
N VAL A 527 -8.53 2.28 -28.45
CA VAL A 527 -7.43 1.88 -27.56
C VAL A 527 -6.47 3.06 -27.33
N LEU A 528 -6.11 3.78 -28.39
CA LEU A 528 -5.18 4.91 -28.29
C LEU A 528 -5.77 6.06 -27.47
N VAL A 529 -7.04 6.42 -27.70
CA VAL A 529 -7.73 7.46 -26.92
C VAL A 529 -7.88 7.00 -25.46
N GLY A 530 -8.24 5.74 -25.23
CA GLY A 530 -8.27 5.17 -23.88
C GLY A 530 -6.94 5.30 -23.16
N LEU A 531 -5.83 5.01 -23.83
CA LEU A 531 -4.47 5.12 -23.29
C LEU A 531 -4.12 6.57 -22.88
N PHE A 532 -4.49 7.56 -23.68
CA PHE A 532 -4.33 8.97 -23.31
C PHE A 532 -5.18 9.36 -22.10
N ILE A 533 -6.44 8.89 -22.03
CA ILE A 533 -7.32 9.12 -20.87
C ILE A 533 -6.72 8.49 -19.63
N GLY A 534 -6.19 7.26 -19.71
CA GLY A 534 -5.55 6.59 -18.59
C GLY A 534 -4.29 7.32 -18.09
N ALA A 535 -3.45 7.77 -19.01
CA ALA A 535 -2.28 8.56 -18.66
C ALA A 535 -2.69 9.88 -17.98
N MET A 536 -3.64 10.62 -18.56
CA MET A 536 -4.19 11.86 -17.99
C MET A 536 -4.76 11.61 -16.58
N LEU A 537 -5.51 10.52 -16.37
CA LEU A 537 -6.14 10.20 -15.09
C LEU A 537 -5.12 10.14 -13.96
N THR A 538 -3.96 9.56 -14.20
CA THR A 538 -2.86 9.47 -13.22
C THR A 538 -2.39 10.85 -12.76
N PHE A 539 -2.17 11.78 -13.71
CA PHE A 539 -1.74 13.15 -13.39
C PHE A 539 -2.82 13.94 -12.69
N VAL A 540 -4.06 13.86 -13.15
CA VAL A 540 -5.19 14.58 -12.55
C VAL A 540 -5.45 14.08 -11.12
N PHE A 541 -5.41 12.76 -10.90
CA PHE A 541 -5.55 12.16 -9.57
C PHE A 541 -4.46 12.64 -8.62
N SER A 542 -3.20 12.64 -9.06
CA SER A 542 -2.08 13.14 -8.25
C SER A 542 -2.22 14.63 -7.93
N ALA A 543 -2.63 15.43 -8.91
CA ALA A 543 -2.87 16.86 -8.70
C ALA A 543 -3.97 17.10 -7.66
N MET A 544 -5.09 16.36 -7.74
CA MET A 544 -6.20 16.50 -6.79
C MET A 544 -5.82 16.07 -5.38
N THR A 545 -5.04 15.01 -5.21
CA THR A 545 -4.59 14.57 -3.88
C THR A 545 -3.61 15.56 -3.26
N MET A 546 -2.68 16.14 -4.03
CA MET A 546 -1.78 17.19 -3.56
C MET A 546 -2.51 18.49 -3.21
N ASP A 547 -3.46 18.93 -4.06
CA ASP A 547 -4.30 20.09 -3.79
C ASP A 547 -5.15 19.89 -2.51
N GLY A 548 -5.63 18.67 -2.29
CA GLY A 548 -6.33 18.28 -1.06
C GLY A 548 -5.47 18.43 0.19
N VAL A 549 -4.19 17.97 0.13
CA VAL A 549 -3.23 18.19 1.23
C VAL A 549 -3.00 19.68 1.48
N GLN A 550 -2.73 20.44 0.41
CA GLN A 550 -2.49 21.89 0.51
C GLN A 550 -3.65 22.62 1.17
N LYS A 551 -4.90 22.35 0.76
CA LYS A 551 -6.09 23.00 1.33
C LYS A 551 -6.29 22.63 2.81
N ALA A 552 -6.12 21.36 3.14
CA ALA A 552 -6.24 20.90 4.52
C ALA A 552 -5.13 21.50 5.39
N ALA A 553 -3.86 21.50 4.94
CA ALA A 553 -2.72 22.07 5.62
C ALA A 553 -2.91 23.58 5.88
N GLN A 554 -3.43 24.31 4.91
CA GLN A 554 -3.68 25.74 5.05
C GLN A 554 -4.61 26.06 6.23
N SER A 555 -5.62 25.22 6.49
CA SER A 555 -6.52 25.37 7.63
C SER A 555 -5.81 25.16 8.96
N ILE A 556 -4.83 24.26 9.01
CA ILE A 556 -4.04 23.96 10.21
C ILE A 556 -3.04 25.10 10.47
N VAL A 557 -2.33 25.55 9.44
CA VAL A 557 -1.42 26.71 9.53
C VAL A 557 -2.13 27.92 10.14
N VAL A 558 -3.33 28.24 9.66
CA VAL A 558 -4.14 29.34 10.20
C VAL A 558 -4.49 29.13 11.67
N GLU A 559 -4.89 27.90 12.05
CA GLU A 559 -5.27 27.59 13.42
C GLU A 559 -4.06 27.61 14.37
N VAL A 560 -2.92 27.05 13.99
CA VAL A 560 -1.69 27.05 14.81
C VAL A 560 -1.22 28.51 15.07
N ARG A 561 -1.19 29.34 13.99
CA ARG A 561 -0.87 30.77 14.12
C ARG A 561 -1.86 31.52 15.03
N ARG A 562 -3.17 31.18 14.96
CA ARG A 562 -4.18 31.76 15.85
C ARG A 562 -3.90 31.39 17.30
N GLN A 563 -3.61 30.13 17.59
CA GLN A 563 -3.36 29.67 18.96
C GLN A 563 -2.08 30.32 19.53
N PHE A 564 -0.99 30.38 18.77
CA PHE A 564 0.24 31.05 19.20
C PHE A 564 0.03 32.55 19.53
N ARG A 565 -0.89 33.22 18.83
CA ARG A 565 -1.20 34.62 19.04
C ARG A 565 -2.18 34.85 20.18
N GLU A 566 -3.22 33.99 20.31
CA GLU A 566 -4.36 34.26 21.18
C GLU A 566 -4.29 33.56 22.54
N ILE A 567 -3.58 32.41 22.64
CA ILE A 567 -3.41 31.69 23.92
C ILE A 567 -2.18 32.25 24.63
N ALA A 568 -2.43 33.13 25.63
CA ALA A 568 -1.35 33.73 26.42
C ALA A 568 -0.59 32.64 27.21
N GLY A 569 0.74 32.66 27.11
CA GLY A 569 1.61 31.70 27.82
C GLY A 569 1.88 30.39 27.10
N ILE A 570 1.35 30.17 25.88
CA ILE A 570 1.60 28.95 25.12
C ILE A 570 3.09 28.83 24.74
N MET A 571 3.72 29.91 24.28
CA MET A 571 5.13 29.92 23.89
C MET A 571 6.07 29.76 25.08
N GLU A 572 5.67 30.16 26.26
CA GLU A 572 6.41 29.98 27.53
C GLU A 572 6.12 28.61 28.19
N GLY A 573 5.31 27.75 27.59
CA GLY A 573 4.93 26.44 28.15
C GLY A 573 4.07 26.55 29.42
N LYS A 574 3.36 27.68 29.63
CA LYS A 574 2.50 27.90 30.79
C LYS A 574 1.03 27.60 30.54
N ALA A 575 0.65 27.47 29.28
CA ALA A 575 -0.71 27.15 28.86
C ALA A 575 -0.66 25.97 27.83
N ASP A 576 -1.59 25.05 27.96
CA ASP A 576 -1.71 23.90 27.03
C ASP A 576 -2.35 24.36 25.71
N PRO A 577 -1.87 23.91 24.55
CA PRO A 577 -2.54 24.09 23.26
C PRO A 577 -3.89 23.38 23.18
N ASP A 578 -4.79 23.86 22.32
CA ASP A 578 -6.01 23.15 21.95
C ASP A 578 -5.72 22.14 20.83
N TYR A 579 -5.14 21.00 21.19
CA TYR A 579 -4.83 19.91 20.26
C TYR A 579 -6.08 19.34 19.58
N ALA A 580 -7.21 19.27 20.31
CA ALA A 580 -8.46 18.69 19.79
C ALA A 580 -8.99 19.47 18.59
N LYS A 581 -8.77 20.78 18.58
CA LYS A 581 -9.17 21.64 17.46
C LYS A 581 -8.40 21.33 16.19
N CYS A 582 -7.09 21.13 16.27
CA CYS A 582 -6.26 20.73 15.12
C CYS A 582 -6.66 19.35 14.58
N VAL A 583 -6.85 18.34 15.45
CA VAL A 583 -7.34 17.03 15.07
C VAL A 583 -8.69 17.11 14.34
N ALA A 584 -9.62 17.92 14.83
CA ALA A 584 -10.93 18.10 14.21
C ALA A 584 -10.85 18.77 12.83
N LEU A 585 -9.97 19.75 12.67
CA LEU A 585 -9.75 20.43 11.37
C LEU A 585 -9.10 19.51 10.35
N CYS A 586 -8.05 18.76 10.72
CA CYS A 586 -7.45 17.75 9.87
C CYS A 586 -8.49 16.72 9.42
N THR A 587 -9.29 16.20 10.37
CA THR A 587 -10.37 15.25 10.08
C THR A 587 -11.36 15.81 9.04
N LYS A 588 -11.84 17.03 9.26
CA LYS A 588 -12.82 17.66 8.36
C LYS A 588 -12.22 17.90 6.96
N GLY A 589 -11.00 18.41 6.90
CA GLY A 589 -10.29 18.65 5.63
C GLY A 589 -10.08 17.37 4.86
N ALA A 590 -9.52 16.34 5.49
CA ALA A 590 -9.26 15.05 4.86
C ALA A 590 -10.53 14.37 4.33
N LEU A 591 -11.62 14.36 5.11
CA LEU A 591 -12.89 13.78 4.70
C LEU A 591 -13.55 14.50 3.53
N HIS A 592 -13.35 15.80 3.42
CA HIS A 592 -13.88 16.60 2.30
C HIS A 592 -13.06 16.36 1.02
N GLU A 593 -11.74 16.48 1.12
CA GLU A 593 -10.86 16.46 -0.05
C GLU A 593 -10.62 15.05 -0.63
N MET A 594 -10.86 13.96 0.14
CA MET A 594 -10.69 12.59 -0.37
C MET A 594 -11.80 12.15 -1.35
N VAL A 595 -12.99 12.81 -1.33
CA VAL A 595 -14.16 12.33 -2.08
C VAL A 595 -13.96 12.47 -3.58
N ALA A 596 -13.49 13.62 -4.04
CA ALA A 596 -13.36 13.91 -5.47
C ALA A 596 -12.36 13.00 -6.19
N PRO A 597 -11.10 12.80 -5.71
CA PRO A 597 -10.19 11.86 -6.33
C PRO A 597 -10.70 10.41 -6.28
N ALA A 598 -11.38 9.99 -5.21
CA ALA A 598 -11.93 8.65 -5.11
C ALA A 598 -13.06 8.41 -6.14
N LEU A 599 -13.96 9.37 -6.32
CA LEU A 599 -15.01 9.29 -7.34
C LEU A 599 -14.44 9.30 -8.76
N LEU A 600 -13.39 10.07 -9.01
CA LEU A 600 -12.71 10.12 -10.31
C LEU A 600 -12.19 8.71 -10.71
N ALA A 601 -11.58 7.99 -9.78
CA ALA A 601 -11.06 6.64 -10.01
C ALA A 601 -12.14 5.60 -10.38
N ILE A 602 -13.39 5.85 -10.02
CA ILE A 602 -14.52 4.96 -10.31
C ILE A 602 -15.25 5.38 -11.58
N ILE A 603 -15.51 6.68 -11.72
CA ILE A 603 -16.35 7.22 -12.79
C ILE A 603 -15.63 7.16 -14.13
N VAL A 604 -14.33 7.47 -14.17
CA VAL A 604 -13.58 7.53 -15.44
C VAL A 604 -13.51 6.18 -16.16
N PRO A 605 -13.19 5.04 -15.52
CA PRO A 605 -13.21 3.75 -16.20
C PRO A 605 -14.60 3.39 -16.77
N ILE A 606 -15.66 3.66 -16.01
CA ILE A 606 -17.04 3.38 -16.44
C ILE A 606 -17.41 4.24 -17.64
N LEU A 607 -17.18 5.56 -17.56
CA LEU A 607 -17.49 6.48 -18.68
C LEU A 607 -16.67 6.16 -19.93
N THR A 608 -15.37 5.84 -19.76
CA THR A 608 -14.53 5.42 -20.90
C THR A 608 -15.12 4.17 -21.55
N GLY A 609 -15.56 3.20 -20.77
CA GLY A 609 -16.19 2.00 -21.30
C GLY A 609 -17.52 2.27 -22.01
N LEU A 610 -18.37 3.12 -21.45
CA LEU A 610 -19.65 3.50 -22.06
C LEU A 610 -19.48 4.33 -23.36
N ILE A 611 -18.42 5.11 -23.46
CA ILE A 611 -18.16 5.95 -24.63
C ILE A 611 -17.34 5.22 -25.68
N LEU A 612 -16.21 4.63 -25.30
CA LEU A 612 -15.22 4.03 -26.23
C LEU A 612 -15.31 2.50 -26.33
N GLY A 613 -16.25 1.88 -25.60
CA GLY A 613 -16.41 0.44 -25.57
C GLY A 613 -15.30 -0.30 -24.82
N PRO A 614 -15.33 -1.65 -24.85
CA PRO A 614 -14.38 -2.48 -24.11
C PRO A 614 -12.91 -2.26 -24.51
N THR A 615 -12.65 -1.95 -25.78
CA THR A 615 -11.31 -1.69 -26.32
C THR A 615 -10.72 -0.39 -25.74
N GLY A 616 -11.56 0.64 -25.58
CA GLY A 616 -11.15 1.89 -24.93
C GLY A 616 -10.74 1.70 -23.47
N VAL A 617 -11.41 0.81 -22.76
CA VAL A 617 -11.05 0.44 -21.38
C VAL A 617 -9.68 -0.23 -21.33
N VAL A 618 -9.35 -1.12 -22.25
CA VAL A 618 -8.01 -1.74 -22.32
C VAL A 618 -6.93 -0.66 -22.50
N GLY A 619 -7.17 0.32 -23.36
CA GLY A 619 -6.28 1.48 -23.50
C GLY A 619 -6.14 2.25 -22.19
N LEU A 620 -7.27 2.57 -21.53
CA LEU A 620 -7.27 3.27 -20.24
C LEU A 620 -6.45 2.52 -19.18
N LEU A 621 -6.68 1.23 -19.01
CA LEU A 621 -5.97 0.41 -18.04
C LEU A 621 -4.46 0.34 -18.34
N GLY A 622 -4.09 0.22 -19.61
CA GLY A 622 -2.68 0.30 -20.03
C GLY A 622 -2.06 1.65 -19.69
N GLY A 623 -2.75 2.75 -20.00
CA GLY A 623 -2.31 4.11 -19.70
C GLY A 623 -2.12 4.35 -18.20
N VAL A 624 -3.12 4.00 -17.38
CA VAL A 624 -3.05 4.13 -15.92
C VAL A 624 -1.92 3.28 -15.35
N SER A 625 -1.75 2.04 -15.83
CA SER A 625 -0.73 1.13 -15.31
C SER A 625 0.69 1.66 -15.56
N VAL A 626 1.00 2.08 -16.79
CA VAL A 626 2.34 2.54 -17.16
C VAL A 626 2.69 3.86 -16.49
N THR A 627 1.81 4.87 -16.62
CA THR A 627 2.06 6.19 -16.04
C THR A 627 1.94 6.20 -14.53
N GLY A 628 0.97 5.45 -13.98
CA GLY A 628 0.76 5.35 -12.54
C GLY A 628 1.93 4.68 -11.83
N PHE A 629 2.47 3.59 -12.41
CA PHE A 629 3.66 2.95 -11.88
C PHE A 629 4.89 3.87 -11.86
N ALA A 630 5.18 4.51 -12.98
CA ALA A 630 6.32 5.42 -13.09
C ALA A 630 6.19 6.62 -12.14
N MET A 631 4.99 7.21 -12.05
CA MET A 631 4.70 8.34 -11.19
C MET A 631 4.76 7.96 -9.69
N ALA A 632 4.23 6.80 -9.31
CA ALA A 632 4.28 6.31 -7.94
C ALA A 632 5.72 6.10 -7.46
N VAL A 633 6.57 5.48 -8.29
CA VAL A 633 8.01 5.31 -7.99
C VAL A 633 8.70 6.66 -7.87
N PHE A 634 8.48 7.56 -8.84
CA PHE A 634 9.02 8.91 -8.82
C PHE A 634 8.68 9.64 -7.52
N MET A 635 7.40 9.71 -7.18
CA MET A 635 6.92 10.46 -6.02
C MET A 635 7.42 9.86 -4.71
N SER A 636 7.30 8.55 -4.54
CA SER A 636 7.73 7.89 -3.31
C SER A 636 9.23 8.02 -3.07
N ASN A 637 10.05 7.88 -4.11
CA ASN A 637 11.50 7.98 -3.98
C ASN A 637 11.99 9.42 -3.82
N ALA A 638 11.40 10.38 -4.54
CA ALA A 638 11.71 11.80 -4.35
C ALA A 638 11.43 12.24 -2.91
N GLY A 639 10.23 11.94 -2.40
CA GLY A 639 9.84 12.29 -1.03
C GLY A 639 10.73 11.64 0.02
N GLY A 640 11.00 10.33 -0.11
CA GLY A 640 11.91 9.64 0.82
C GLY A 640 13.35 10.15 0.77
N ALA A 641 13.82 10.62 -0.39
CA ALA A 641 15.16 11.19 -0.50
C ALA A 641 15.26 12.58 0.16
N TRP A 642 14.23 13.44 0.04
CA TRP A 642 14.21 14.74 0.73
C TRP A 642 14.19 14.58 2.24
N ASP A 643 13.35 13.70 2.78
CA ASP A 643 13.28 13.43 4.21
C ASP A 643 14.63 12.93 4.76
N ASN A 644 15.23 11.93 4.12
CA ASN A 644 16.54 11.43 4.54
C ASN A 644 17.69 12.45 4.31
N ALA A 645 17.57 13.35 3.34
CA ALA A 645 18.52 14.46 3.17
C ALA A 645 18.42 15.47 4.33
N LYS A 646 17.19 15.80 4.80
CA LYS A 646 16.94 16.62 6.00
C LYS A 646 17.58 15.97 7.22
N LYS A 647 17.27 14.69 7.49
CA LYS A 647 17.82 13.93 8.62
C LYS A 647 19.35 13.80 8.58
N PHE A 648 19.94 13.69 7.38
CA PHE A 648 21.38 13.70 7.21
C PHE A 648 22.03 15.03 7.63
N ILE A 649 21.37 16.15 7.33
CA ILE A 649 21.82 17.49 7.76
C ILE A 649 21.68 17.64 9.27
N GLU A 650 20.55 17.21 9.86
CA GLU A 650 20.28 17.28 11.30
C GLU A 650 21.34 16.57 12.15
N ARG A 651 21.97 15.50 11.62
CA ARG A 651 23.09 14.80 12.28
C ARG A 651 24.43 15.54 12.23
N GLY A 652 24.42 16.84 11.93
CA GLY A 652 25.61 17.69 11.95
C GLY A 652 26.32 17.86 10.61
N ASN A 653 25.78 17.31 9.50
CA ASN A 653 26.33 17.57 8.17
C ASN A 653 25.82 18.92 7.63
N HIS A 654 26.58 19.55 6.71
CA HIS A 654 26.18 20.79 6.03
C HIS A 654 25.66 21.90 6.97
N GLY A 655 26.24 22.03 8.16
CA GLY A 655 25.88 23.07 9.15
C GLY A 655 24.96 22.61 10.27
N GLY A 656 24.37 21.42 10.17
CA GLY A 656 23.56 20.82 11.23
C GLY A 656 22.18 21.45 11.45
N LYS A 657 21.49 21.00 12.49
CA LYS A 657 20.14 21.42 12.86
C LYS A 657 20.10 22.92 13.12
N GLY A 658 19.10 23.62 12.59
CA GLY A 658 18.91 25.07 12.72
C GLY A 658 19.68 25.93 11.71
N SER A 659 20.58 25.36 10.89
CA SER A 659 21.28 26.08 9.83
C SER A 659 20.36 26.48 8.68
N GLU A 660 20.81 27.39 7.80
CA GLU A 660 20.06 27.76 6.58
C GLU A 660 19.92 26.57 5.63
N GLN A 661 20.91 25.67 5.61
CA GLN A 661 20.85 24.40 4.88
C GLN A 661 19.76 23.48 5.43
N HIS A 662 19.64 23.40 6.76
CA HIS A 662 18.55 22.66 7.40
C HIS A 662 17.18 23.23 7.03
N LYS A 663 17.00 24.56 7.10
CA LYS A 663 15.75 25.21 6.69
C LYS A 663 15.40 24.94 5.23
N ALA A 664 16.39 24.98 4.33
CA ALA A 664 16.20 24.64 2.93
C ALA A 664 15.77 23.17 2.76
N ALA A 665 16.35 22.25 3.54
CA ALA A 665 16.01 20.84 3.52
C ALA A 665 14.60 20.56 4.07
N VAL A 666 14.18 21.25 5.12
CA VAL A 666 12.79 21.21 5.65
C VAL A 666 11.80 21.61 4.55
N VAL A 667 12.07 22.66 3.78
CA VAL A 667 11.21 23.05 2.65
C VAL A 667 11.14 21.94 1.60
N GLY A 668 12.27 21.28 1.31
CA GLY A 668 12.30 20.14 0.39
C GLY A 668 11.48 18.95 0.88
N ASP A 669 11.59 18.62 2.17
CA ASP A 669 10.85 17.57 2.83
C ASP A 669 9.35 17.86 2.83
N THR A 670 8.94 19.07 3.20
CA THR A 670 7.54 19.52 3.16
C THR A 670 6.90 19.39 1.76
N VAL A 671 7.68 19.60 0.67
CA VAL A 671 7.23 19.32 -0.70
C VAL A 671 7.16 17.82 -0.96
N GLY A 672 8.08 17.04 -0.42
CA GLY A 672 8.17 15.61 -0.59
C GLY A 672 7.11 14.79 0.16
N ASP A 673 6.62 15.30 1.27
CA ASP A 673 5.65 14.63 2.14
C ASP A 673 4.35 14.24 1.43
N PRO A 674 3.64 15.14 0.72
CA PRO A 674 2.49 14.76 -0.08
C PRO A 674 2.83 13.73 -1.17
N PHE A 675 4.06 13.74 -1.69
CA PHE A 675 4.51 12.80 -2.70
C PHE A 675 4.65 11.39 -2.14
N LYS A 676 5.40 11.24 -1.02
CA LYS A 676 5.75 9.91 -0.47
C LYS A 676 4.61 9.24 0.30
N ASP A 677 3.72 10.02 0.93
CA ASP A 677 2.75 9.50 1.90
C ASP A 677 1.28 9.64 1.47
N THR A 678 0.98 10.50 0.46
CA THR A 678 -0.38 10.67 -0.04
C THR A 678 -0.49 10.23 -1.51
N SER A 679 0.09 10.99 -2.44
CA SER A 679 -0.14 10.78 -3.87
C SER A 679 0.52 9.51 -4.40
N GLY A 680 1.81 9.30 -4.09
CA GLY A 680 2.56 8.13 -4.57
C GLY A 680 1.90 6.79 -4.21
N PRO A 681 1.66 6.49 -2.93
CA PRO A 681 0.99 5.26 -2.52
C PRO A 681 -0.45 5.14 -3.01
N SER A 682 -1.19 6.25 -3.16
CA SER A 682 -2.56 6.22 -3.66
C SER A 682 -2.66 5.85 -5.14
N LEU A 683 -1.63 6.16 -5.94
CA LEU A 683 -1.53 5.72 -7.35
C LEU A 683 -1.47 4.21 -7.48
N ASN A 684 -0.83 3.52 -6.55
CA ASN A 684 -0.79 2.08 -6.47
C ASN A 684 -2.21 1.47 -6.40
N ILE A 685 -3.08 2.08 -5.59
CA ILE A 685 -4.48 1.65 -5.46
C ILE A 685 -5.29 2.07 -6.69
N LEU A 686 -5.07 3.27 -7.23
CA LEU A 686 -5.74 3.77 -8.43
C LEU A 686 -5.63 2.77 -9.59
N ILE A 687 -4.43 2.27 -9.86
CA ILE A 687 -4.14 1.31 -10.95
C ILE A 687 -5.01 0.06 -10.79
N LYS A 688 -5.07 -0.51 -9.60
CA LYS A 688 -5.82 -1.73 -9.30
C LYS A 688 -7.33 -1.47 -9.28
N LEU A 689 -7.78 -0.36 -8.68
CA LEU A 689 -9.19 -0.01 -8.60
C LEU A 689 -9.78 0.21 -9.99
N CYS A 690 -9.09 0.93 -10.89
CA CYS A 690 -9.54 1.10 -12.27
C CYS A 690 -9.75 -0.26 -12.97
N SER A 691 -8.84 -1.21 -12.73
CA SER A 691 -8.95 -2.56 -13.29
C SER A 691 -10.14 -3.34 -12.70
N THR A 692 -10.30 -3.37 -11.38
CA THR A 692 -11.40 -4.09 -10.72
C THR A 692 -12.77 -3.48 -11.02
N VAL A 693 -12.89 -2.15 -11.08
CA VAL A 693 -14.10 -1.45 -11.52
C VAL A 693 -14.44 -1.83 -12.96
N SER A 694 -13.46 -1.82 -13.87
CA SER A 694 -13.67 -2.22 -15.27
C SER A 694 -14.14 -3.67 -15.39
N ILE A 695 -13.58 -4.58 -14.62
CA ILE A 695 -13.99 -5.99 -14.57
C ILE A 695 -15.45 -6.11 -14.12
N VAL A 696 -15.82 -5.47 -13.03
CA VAL A 696 -17.16 -5.52 -12.46
C VAL A 696 -18.21 -4.95 -13.43
N PHE A 697 -17.90 -3.83 -14.07
CA PHE A 697 -18.81 -3.17 -15.00
C PHE A 697 -18.68 -3.65 -16.46
N SER A 698 -17.87 -4.67 -16.74
CA SER A 698 -17.63 -5.20 -18.10
C SER A 698 -18.93 -5.61 -18.81
N GLY A 699 -19.87 -6.24 -18.11
CA GLY A 699 -21.16 -6.63 -18.67
C GLY A 699 -22.04 -5.44 -19.02
N LEU A 700 -22.05 -4.39 -18.20
CA LEU A 700 -22.74 -3.14 -18.49
C LEU A 700 -22.13 -2.44 -19.72
N ILE A 701 -20.80 -2.39 -19.79
CA ILE A 701 -20.07 -1.79 -20.91
C ILE A 701 -20.32 -2.54 -22.22
N LEU A 702 -20.38 -3.87 -22.17
CA LEU A 702 -20.74 -4.69 -23.35
C LEU A 702 -22.18 -4.48 -23.80
N ALA A 703 -23.10 -4.28 -22.86
CA ALA A 703 -24.52 -4.09 -23.18
C ALA A 703 -24.86 -2.67 -23.68
N PHE A 704 -24.13 -1.67 -23.19
CA PHE A 704 -24.43 -0.26 -23.41
C PHE A 704 -23.15 0.53 -23.67
N ASN A 705 -22.69 0.57 -24.92
CA ASN A 705 -21.62 1.47 -25.30
C ASN A 705 -21.93 2.22 -26.60
N LEU A 706 -21.46 3.47 -26.69
CA LEU A 706 -21.72 4.36 -27.82
C LEU A 706 -21.15 3.82 -29.13
N MET A 707 -20.05 3.04 -29.06
CA MET A 707 -19.41 2.49 -30.28
C MET A 707 -20.27 1.44 -30.99
N GLN A 708 -21.28 0.86 -30.33
CA GLN A 708 -22.26 -0.02 -30.98
C GLN A 708 -23.27 0.73 -31.85
N LEU A 709 -23.37 2.05 -31.70
CA LEU A 709 -24.27 2.88 -32.47
C LEU A 709 -23.59 3.48 -33.72
N LEU A 710 -22.25 3.38 -33.79
CA LEU A 710 -21.41 3.86 -34.89
C LEU A 710 -20.97 2.71 -35.80
#